data_b034484a0f835b24be89dcadab114fec
#
_entry.id   b034484a0f835b24be89dcadab114fec
#
_cell.length_a   1.000
_cell.length_b   1.000
_cell.length_c   1.000
_cell.angle_alpha   90.00
_cell.angle_beta   90.00
_cell.angle_gamma   90.00
#
_symmetry.space_group_name_H-M   'P 1'
#
loop_
_entity.id
_entity.type
_entity.pdbx_description
1 polymer ?
#
loop_
_entity_poly.entity_id
_entity_poly.type
_entity_poly.pdbx_seq_one_letter_code
_entity_poly.pdbx_strand_id
1 'polypeptide(L)'
;MATMIRLCLCFSIIVLHLVSRMAQSENYIIHMDSSSMPKLFSTKHNWYLSTLSSALENTHVTTNDNILNTASSKLIYTYTNVMNGFSANLSPNELEALKNSPGYISSTLDLQAKLHTTHSPQFLGLNPKIGAWPASKFGEDVIVGLVDSGLWLESESFKDEGMTEIPSRWKGQCESSIKCNNKLIGARLFNKGFTFAKYPNLVTFENSTRDTEGHGTHTSSIAVGSQVENASFFGFANGTAQGIASRARIAMYKAVWDGKAHSTDVLAAIDSAISDGVDVLSLSFGFGNISMYSDPIAIATFAAMEKGIFVSTSAGNSGPDRGTLNSAIPWVINVGASTLDREFRGTLALGNGVNIPGLSLYLGNFSAHQVPIVFMDSCDTLEKLANASGKIVVCSEDKNNVPLSFQVYNVHWSNAAAGVFISSTIDTSFFLRNGSAGIIINPGNGQIVKAYIKSNPNAKACMSFKTTTLATKPAPSVDVYSSRGPSSSCPFVLKPDITAPGTSILAAWPPNLPVAQFGSQNLSSNFNFLTGTSMACPHVAGVGALLRGAHPDWSPAAIRSAIMTTSDIFDNTKELIKDIADDYKPASPLALGSGHANPNKALDPGLVYDVGVQDYVNLLCAMSSTQQNISIITRSSTNNCSNPSLDLNYPSFIGFFSSNGSSNESRVAWEFQRTVTNVGEKQTIYSANVTPIKGFNVSVVPSKLVFKEKNEKLSYKLRIEGPMVEGFGYLTWTDMKHAQVQVWEAKEMCIVVSLIILDRTGPSLDGVGPLLPAVPILCFVSSKQCFRYLHSHPHFHNAEMALLNFLNVNVSLIEDPLRFQPLIIRKRSMVFDFKMCGLDLVDTMYGREVSTGETFFHDIFNRFMGQRGVQFWGTAGKKNTRECIRKKWMCI
;
A
#
# COMPACT_ATOMS: atom_id res chain seq x y z
N MET A 1 -17.67 -31.15 60.28
CA MET A 1 -16.33 -30.64 60.70
C MET A 1 -15.47 -30.33 59.48
N ALA A 2 -15.20 -31.23 58.55
CA ALA A 2 -14.36 -31.02 57.40
C ALA A 2 -14.81 -29.87 56.45
N THR A 3 -16.10 -29.69 56.30
CA THR A 3 -16.68 -28.62 55.44
C THR A 3 -16.51 -27.21 56.05
N MET A 4 -16.67 -27.10 57.37
CA MET A 4 -16.44 -25.84 58.09
C MET A 4 -14.97 -25.44 58.10
N ILE A 5 -14.05 -26.40 58.21
CA ILE A 5 -12.60 -26.13 58.14
C ILE A 5 -12.22 -25.64 56.74
N ARG A 6 -12.78 -26.22 55.66
CA ARG A 6 -12.57 -25.74 54.28
C ARG A 6 -13.12 -24.35 54.05
N LEU A 7 -14.30 -24.01 54.57
CA LEU A 7 -14.88 -22.67 54.50
C LEU A 7 -14.03 -21.64 55.23
N CYS A 8 -13.56 -21.97 56.44
CA CYS A 8 -12.67 -21.08 57.21
C CYS A 8 -11.32 -20.89 56.50
N LEU A 9 -10.75 -21.93 55.87
CA LEU A 9 -9.50 -21.81 55.08
C LEU A 9 -9.71 -20.95 53.85
N CYS A 10 -10.79 -21.13 53.08
CA CYS A 10 -11.11 -20.29 51.95
C CYS A 10 -11.31 -18.82 52.34
N PHE A 11 -12.03 -18.59 53.45
CA PHE A 11 -12.24 -17.24 53.96
C PHE A 11 -10.92 -16.61 54.42
N SER A 12 -10.06 -17.35 55.11
CA SER A 12 -8.72 -16.88 55.51
C SER A 12 -7.83 -16.58 54.32
N ILE A 13 -7.86 -17.39 53.23
CA ILE A 13 -7.11 -17.15 52.01
C ILE A 13 -7.65 -15.91 51.29
N ILE A 14 -8.97 -15.71 51.22
CA ILE A 14 -9.59 -14.51 50.64
C ILE A 14 -9.22 -13.28 51.42
N VAL A 15 -9.27 -13.32 52.74
CA VAL A 15 -8.88 -12.22 53.63
C VAL A 15 -7.39 -11.93 53.51
N LEU A 16 -6.53 -12.97 53.45
CA LEU A 16 -5.10 -12.79 53.21
C LEU A 16 -4.81 -12.15 51.86
N HIS A 17 -5.54 -12.54 50.82
CA HIS A 17 -5.43 -11.94 49.47
C HIS A 17 -5.90 -10.47 49.44
N LEU A 18 -6.99 -10.15 50.16
CA LEU A 18 -7.49 -8.78 50.29
C LEU A 18 -6.52 -7.88 51.08
N VAL A 19 -5.96 -8.40 52.17
CA VAL A 19 -4.96 -7.67 52.97
C VAL A 19 -3.66 -7.49 52.22
N SER A 20 -3.23 -8.50 51.45
CA SER A 20 -2.02 -8.39 50.64
C SER A 20 -2.17 -7.36 49.48
N ARG A 21 -3.39 -7.25 48.93
CA ARG A 21 -3.69 -6.22 47.94
C ARG A 21 -3.73 -4.80 48.57
N MET A 22 -4.13 -4.67 49.80
CA MET A 22 -4.14 -3.35 50.51
C MET A 22 -2.74 -2.85 50.87
N ALA A 23 -1.70 -3.69 50.82
CA ALA A 23 -0.33 -3.35 51.18
C ALA A 23 0.56 -3.07 49.94
N GLN A 24 0.06 -3.29 48.74
CA GLN A 24 0.86 -3.14 47.52
C GLN A 24 0.90 -1.69 47.05
N SER A 25 2.12 -1.15 46.89
CA SER A 25 2.33 0.20 46.32
C SER A 25 2.15 0.14 44.81
N GLU A 26 1.48 1.17 44.27
CA GLU A 26 1.24 1.33 42.84
C GLU A 26 1.76 2.69 42.37
N ASN A 27 1.97 2.84 41.05
CA ASN A 27 2.40 4.10 40.47
C ASN A 27 1.20 5.01 40.24
N TYR A 28 1.28 6.24 40.70
CA TYR A 28 0.27 7.27 40.50
C TYR A 28 0.84 8.49 39.80
N ILE A 29 0.05 9.10 38.93
CA ILE A 29 0.27 10.40 38.32
C ILE A 29 -0.51 11.43 39.14
N ILE A 30 0.17 12.39 39.73
CA ILE A 30 -0.38 13.39 40.65
C ILE A 30 -0.43 14.73 39.94
N HIS A 31 -1.60 15.37 39.89
CA HIS A 31 -1.82 16.70 39.35
C HIS A 31 -1.76 17.73 40.47
N MET A 32 -0.96 18.78 40.25
CA MET A 32 -0.72 19.81 41.25
C MET A 32 -1.08 21.20 40.71
N ASP A 33 -1.68 22.05 41.52
CA ASP A 33 -1.90 23.45 41.20
C ASP A 33 -0.60 24.28 41.40
N SER A 34 0.01 24.69 40.30
CA SER A 34 1.25 25.44 40.32
C SER A 34 1.12 26.83 40.96
N SER A 35 -0.11 27.35 41.10
CA SER A 35 -0.36 28.62 41.81
C SER A 35 -0.16 28.50 43.34
N SER A 36 -0.29 27.27 43.85
CA SER A 36 -0.09 26.93 45.26
C SER A 36 1.37 26.71 45.66
N MET A 37 2.32 26.78 44.69
CA MET A 37 3.74 26.62 44.98
C MET A 37 4.28 27.74 45.87
N PRO A 38 4.80 27.41 47.07
CA PRO A 38 5.39 28.40 47.96
C PRO A 38 6.60 29.09 47.30
N LYS A 39 6.72 30.40 47.50
CA LYS A 39 7.84 31.21 46.94
C LYS A 39 9.23 30.78 47.41
N LEU A 40 9.32 29.95 48.44
CA LEU A 40 10.57 29.38 48.95
C LEU A 40 11.23 28.41 47.97
N PHE A 41 10.45 27.75 47.09
CA PHE A 41 10.98 26.77 46.14
C PHE A 41 11.39 27.44 44.84
N SER A 42 12.63 27.19 44.41
CA SER A 42 13.15 27.67 43.12
C SER A 42 12.72 26.85 41.95
N THR A 43 12.33 25.58 42.18
CA THR A 43 11.92 24.61 41.12
C THR A 43 10.69 23.84 41.56
N LYS A 44 9.86 23.46 40.58
CA LYS A 44 8.71 22.58 40.82
C LYS A 44 9.15 21.20 41.35
N HIS A 45 10.29 20.70 40.91
CA HIS A 45 10.84 19.43 41.39
C HIS A 45 11.03 19.43 42.91
N ASN A 46 11.71 20.47 43.45
CA ASN A 46 11.96 20.58 44.89
C ASN A 46 10.66 20.75 45.69
N TRP A 47 9.69 21.47 45.16
CA TRP A 47 8.37 21.56 45.75
C TRP A 47 7.65 20.24 45.80
N TYR A 48 7.60 19.50 44.68
CA TYR A 48 6.95 18.18 44.62
C TYR A 48 7.63 17.17 45.54
N LEU A 49 8.96 17.17 45.56
CA LEU A 49 9.73 16.30 46.46
C LEU A 49 9.43 16.61 47.93
N SER A 50 9.35 17.88 48.30
CA SER A 50 9.00 18.32 49.66
C SER A 50 7.55 17.94 50.01
N THR A 51 6.62 18.14 49.07
CA THR A 51 5.21 17.74 49.24
C THR A 51 5.09 16.25 49.48
N LEU A 52 5.82 15.44 48.69
CA LEU A 52 5.85 14.01 48.88
C LEU A 52 6.46 13.58 50.19
N SER A 53 7.58 14.22 50.60
CA SER A 53 8.22 14.00 51.92
C SER A 53 7.25 14.26 53.06
N SER A 54 6.55 15.39 53.05
CA SER A 54 5.57 15.73 54.10
C SER A 54 4.38 14.76 54.16
N ALA A 55 3.94 14.24 53.00
CA ALA A 55 2.89 13.23 52.95
C ALA A 55 3.38 11.87 53.53
N LEU A 56 4.63 11.52 53.33
CA LEU A 56 5.24 10.29 53.87
C LEU A 56 5.48 10.37 55.35
N GLU A 57 5.88 11.54 55.90
CA GLU A 57 6.01 11.79 57.33
C GLU A 57 4.73 11.51 58.11
N ASN A 58 3.58 11.80 57.53
CA ASN A 58 2.28 11.56 58.14
C ASN A 58 1.85 10.08 58.13
N THR A 59 2.55 9.20 57.45
CA THR A 59 2.17 7.79 57.30
C THR A 59 3.17 6.82 57.94
N HIS A 60 4.42 7.22 58.19
CA HIS A 60 5.46 6.39 58.75
C HIS A 60 5.94 6.90 60.11
N VAL A 61 5.92 6.06 61.12
CA VAL A 61 6.52 6.31 62.45
C VAL A 61 8.01 5.99 62.41
N THR A 62 8.80 6.71 61.61
CA THR A 62 10.23 6.49 61.51
C THR A 62 11.00 7.82 61.61
N THR A 63 12.20 7.76 62.23
CA THR A 63 13.07 8.89 62.56
C THR A 63 13.50 9.73 61.36
N ASN A 64 13.57 11.05 61.55
CA ASN A 64 13.68 12.14 60.57
C ASN A 64 14.79 12.06 59.53
N ASP A 65 15.81 11.23 59.64
CA ASP A 65 16.98 11.29 58.75
C ASP A 65 16.87 10.57 57.42
N ASN A 66 15.76 9.84 57.15
CA ASN A 66 15.62 9.03 55.94
C ASN A 66 14.43 9.38 55.03
N ILE A 67 13.56 10.30 55.39
CA ILE A 67 12.29 10.55 54.68
C ILE A 67 12.52 11.20 53.33
N LEU A 68 13.45 12.14 53.20
CA LEU A 68 13.77 12.80 51.93
C LEU A 68 14.38 11.81 50.94
N ASN A 69 15.20 10.89 51.38
CA ASN A 69 15.75 9.81 50.55
C ASN A 69 14.65 8.82 50.12
N THR A 70 13.71 8.53 51.00
CA THR A 70 12.54 7.71 50.68
C THR A 70 11.62 8.39 49.68
N ALA A 71 11.35 9.71 49.88
CA ALA A 71 10.57 10.47 48.91
C ALA A 71 11.24 10.53 47.54
N SER A 72 12.56 10.72 47.49
CA SER A 72 13.34 10.73 46.27
C SER A 72 13.31 9.38 45.55
N SER A 73 13.36 8.27 46.30
CA SER A 73 13.28 6.91 45.70
C SER A 73 11.88 6.54 45.20
N LYS A 74 10.84 7.16 45.74
CA LYS A 74 9.45 6.96 45.34
C LYS A 74 9.01 7.88 44.21
N LEU A 75 9.65 9.04 44.02
CA LEU A 75 9.37 10.00 42.96
C LEU A 75 9.89 9.42 41.63
N ILE A 76 8.99 9.21 40.65
CA ILE A 76 9.33 8.61 39.35
C ILE A 76 9.71 9.69 38.35
N TYR A 77 8.81 10.65 38.10
CA TYR A 77 9.02 11.77 37.17
C TYR A 77 8.39 13.07 37.71
N THR A 78 9.02 14.21 37.36
CA THR A 78 8.45 15.53 37.52
C THR A 78 8.06 16.09 36.16
N TYR A 79 6.82 16.54 36.00
CA TYR A 79 6.29 17.09 34.78
C TYR A 79 6.24 18.63 34.85
N THR A 80 6.68 19.31 33.80
CA THR A 80 6.73 20.79 33.76
C THR A 80 6.08 21.36 32.50
N ASN A 81 6.02 20.63 31.42
CA ASN A 81 5.50 21.07 30.12
C ASN A 81 4.14 20.48 29.78
N VAL A 82 3.97 19.14 29.92
CA VAL A 82 2.74 18.43 29.56
C VAL A 82 1.65 18.58 30.61
N MET A 83 2.03 18.78 31.87
CA MET A 83 1.14 19.02 33.01
C MET A 83 1.94 19.60 34.17
N ASN A 84 1.23 20.16 35.17
CA ASN A 84 1.83 20.51 36.47
C ASN A 84 1.60 19.32 37.41
N GLY A 85 2.68 18.69 37.85
CA GLY A 85 2.59 17.53 38.72
C GLY A 85 3.78 16.58 38.61
N PHE A 86 3.63 15.40 39.19
CA PHE A 86 4.67 14.40 39.27
C PHE A 86 4.05 12.97 39.27
N SER A 87 4.87 11.97 39.08
CA SER A 87 4.48 10.58 39.32
C SER A 87 5.30 9.97 40.46
N ALA A 88 4.67 9.14 41.28
CA ALA A 88 5.31 8.46 42.40
C ALA A 88 4.72 7.06 42.64
N ASN A 89 5.52 6.18 43.23
CA ASN A 89 5.10 4.86 43.68
C ASN A 89 4.59 4.93 45.14
N LEU A 90 3.29 4.79 45.32
CA LEU A 90 2.61 5.05 46.59
C LEU A 90 1.74 3.89 47.03
N SER A 91 1.75 3.58 48.32
CA SER A 91 0.71 2.79 48.95
C SER A 91 -0.61 3.58 49.07
N PRO A 92 -1.74 2.92 49.27
CA PRO A 92 -3.03 3.60 49.45
C PRO A 92 -3.03 4.65 50.57
N ASN A 93 -2.35 4.35 51.67
CA ASN A 93 -2.27 5.26 52.83
C ASN A 93 -1.42 6.52 52.50
N GLU A 94 -0.32 6.36 51.81
CA GLU A 94 0.54 7.44 51.36
C GLU A 94 -0.17 8.34 50.32
N LEU A 95 -0.97 7.72 49.42
CA LEU A 95 -1.80 8.47 48.48
C LEU A 95 -2.87 9.30 49.23
N GLU A 96 -3.55 8.73 50.25
CA GLU A 96 -4.54 9.47 51.05
C GLU A 96 -3.90 10.61 51.80
N ALA A 97 -2.71 10.44 52.37
CA ALA A 97 -1.96 11.52 52.98
C ALA A 97 -1.62 12.62 52.01
N LEU A 98 -1.21 12.27 50.79
CA LEU A 98 -0.87 13.20 49.72
C LEU A 98 -2.07 14.02 49.24
N LYS A 99 -3.29 13.45 49.25
CA LYS A 99 -4.52 14.16 48.87
C LYS A 99 -4.80 15.38 49.74
N ASN A 100 -4.29 15.42 50.98
CA ASN A 100 -4.43 16.52 51.89
C ASN A 100 -3.34 17.58 51.72
N SER A 101 -2.41 17.42 50.82
CA SER A 101 -1.32 18.35 50.60
C SER A 101 -1.78 19.62 49.87
N PRO A 102 -1.25 20.81 50.23
CA PRO A 102 -1.56 22.05 49.51
C PRO A 102 -1.22 21.95 48.03
N GLY A 103 -2.19 22.32 47.19
CA GLY A 103 -2.02 22.29 45.74
C GLY A 103 -2.31 20.95 45.09
N TYR A 104 -2.71 19.92 45.84
CA TYR A 104 -3.18 18.69 45.23
C TYR A 104 -4.51 18.90 44.48
N ILE A 105 -4.57 18.48 43.19
CA ILE A 105 -5.79 18.57 42.38
C ILE A 105 -6.43 17.18 42.24
N SER A 106 -5.67 16.21 41.75
CA SER A 106 -6.14 14.86 41.49
C SER A 106 -5.00 13.87 41.34
N SER A 107 -5.31 12.60 41.46
CA SER A 107 -4.37 11.52 41.16
C SER A 107 -5.05 10.46 40.27
N THR A 108 -4.28 9.92 39.32
CA THR A 108 -4.69 8.83 38.45
C THR A 108 -3.69 7.68 38.53
N LEU A 109 -4.16 6.46 38.50
CA LEU A 109 -3.31 5.30 38.42
C LEU A 109 -2.49 5.33 37.11
N ASP A 110 -1.22 4.94 37.17
CA ASP A 110 -0.38 4.76 35.98
C ASP A 110 -0.89 3.57 35.18
N LEU A 111 -1.46 3.86 34.00
CA LEU A 111 -2.09 2.85 33.16
C LEU A 111 -1.08 2.34 32.11
N GLN A 112 -0.98 1.02 32.00
CA GLN A 112 -0.21 0.40 30.94
C GLN A 112 -0.95 0.54 29.60
N ALA A 113 -0.30 1.17 28.62
CA ALA A 113 -0.77 1.18 27.25
C ALA A 113 -0.50 -0.19 26.61
N LYS A 114 -1.54 -0.82 26.05
CA LYS A 114 -1.38 -2.04 25.25
C LYS A 114 -0.96 -1.65 23.83
N LEU A 115 0.10 -2.27 23.34
CA LEU A 115 0.50 -2.13 21.94
C LEU A 115 -0.44 -2.95 21.06
N HIS A 116 -0.87 -2.36 19.92
CA HIS A 116 -1.70 -3.03 18.92
C HIS A 116 -0.82 -3.62 17.82
N THR A 117 -1.10 -4.86 17.38
CA THR A 117 -0.21 -5.58 16.46
C THR A 117 -0.25 -5.08 15.04
N THR A 118 -1.43 -4.81 14.48
CA THR A 118 -1.51 -4.31 13.11
C THR A 118 -0.89 -2.93 12.98
N HIS A 119 -0.98 -2.15 14.04
CA HIS A 119 -0.50 -0.77 14.12
C HIS A 119 -1.10 0.18 13.05
N SER A 120 -1.54 -0.35 11.92
CA SER A 120 -2.06 0.46 10.82
C SER A 120 -3.31 1.28 11.16
N PRO A 121 -4.30 0.82 11.98
CA PRO A 121 -5.39 1.68 12.40
C PRO A 121 -4.92 2.88 13.24
N GLN A 122 -3.96 2.68 14.14
CA GLN A 122 -3.40 3.75 14.96
C GLN A 122 -2.53 4.69 14.13
N PHE A 123 -1.77 4.16 13.17
CA PHE A 123 -1.00 4.95 12.22
C PHE A 123 -1.89 5.83 11.34
N LEU A 124 -3.09 5.35 10.98
CA LEU A 124 -4.14 6.14 10.33
C LEU A 124 -4.86 7.10 11.29
N GLY A 125 -4.45 7.19 12.55
CA GLY A 125 -5.01 8.08 13.56
C GLY A 125 -6.32 7.60 14.17
N LEU A 126 -6.78 6.38 13.91
CA LEU A 126 -8.02 5.84 14.46
C LEU A 126 -7.92 5.63 15.97
N ASN A 127 -8.93 6.12 16.70
CA ASN A 127 -8.99 6.11 18.15
C ASN A 127 -10.37 5.67 18.63
N PRO A 128 -10.47 4.73 19.62
CA PRO A 128 -11.76 4.25 20.09
C PRO A 128 -12.63 5.27 20.83
N LYS A 129 -12.06 6.40 21.25
CA LYS A 129 -12.77 7.43 22.02
C LYS A 129 -13.20 8.64 21.19
N ILE A 130 -12.50 8.93 20.09
CA ILE A 130 -12.74 10.13 19.26
C ILE A 130 -12.56 9.83 17.78
N GLY A 131 -13.14 10.66 16.92
CA GLY A 131 -12.98 10.60 15.47
C GLY A 131 -13.87 9.56 14.78
N ALA A 132 -13.37 8.97 13.70
CA ALA A 132 -14.17 8.16 12.79
C ALA A 132 -14.73 6.88 13.42
N TRP A 133 -14.00 6.23 14.32
CA TRP A 133 -14.46 5.00 14.97
C TRP A 133 -15.75 5.21 15.79
N PRO A 134 -15.81 6.08 16.81
CA PRO A 134 -17.06 6.28 17.57
C PRO A 134 -18.17 6.92 16.73
N ALA A 135 -17.83 7.83 15.79
CA ALA A 135 -18.82 8.50 14.95
C ALA A 135 -19.56 7.53 14.02
N SER A 136 -18.88 6.52 13.51
CA SER A 136 -19.45 5.47 12.65
C SER A 136 -19.88 4.22 13.42
N LYS A 137 -19.74 4.20 14.76
CA LYS A 137 -19.87 2.98 15.59
C LYS A 137 -19.00 1.83 15.07
N PHE A 138 -17.76 2.14 14.64
CA PHE A 138 -16.82 1.17 14.05
C PHE A 138 -17.34 0.51 12.75
N GLY A 139 -18.21 1.19 12.01
CA GLY A 139 -18.83 0.68 10.78
C GLY A 139 -19.98 -0.30 11.01
N GLU A 140 -20.64 -0.25 12.18
CA GLU A 140 -21.76 -1.14 12.51
C GLU A 140 -22.82 -1.15 11.40
N ASP A 141 -23.27 -2.35 11.05
CA ASP A 141 -24.28 -2.66 10.03
C ASP A 141 -23.91 -2.30 8.57
N VAL A 142 -22.73 -1.78 8.33
CA VAL A 142 -22.21 -1.63 6.97
C VAL A 142 -21.74 -3.00 6.46
N ILE A 143 -22.10 -3.34 5.22
CA ILE A 143 -21.78 -4.62 4.60
C ILE A 143 -20.66 -4.40 3.59
N VAL A 144 -19.50 -5.03 3.86
CA VAL A 144 -18.34 -4.99 2.97
C VAL A 144 -18.27 -6.28 2.19
N GLY A 145 -18.42 -6.19 0.88
CA GLY A 145 -18.17 -7.28 -0.05
C GLY A 145 -16.68 -7.34 -0.40
N LEU A 146 -16.07 -8.51 -0.30
CA LEU A 146 -14.72 -8.76 -0.77
C LEU A 146 -14.75 -9.79 -1.88
N VAL A 147 -14.18 -9.46 -3.03
CA VAL A 147 -13.96 -10.42 -4.12
C VAL A 147 -12.51 -10.85 -4.04
N ASP A 148 -12.25 -12.09 -3.60
CA ASP A 148 -10.89 -12.51 -3.26
C ASP A 148 -10.76 -14.07 -3.29
N SER A 149 -9.70 -14.60 -2.63
CA SER A 149 -9.39 -16.05 -2.59
C SER A 149 -10.21 -16.87 -1.58
N GLY A 150 -11.15 -16.24 -0.87
CA GLY A 150 -11.98 -16.90 0.16
C GLY A 150 -11.71 -16.38 1.57
N LEU A 151 -12.25 -17.09 2.58
CA LEU A 151 -12.12 -16.70 3.99
C LEU A 151 -11.87 -17.92 4.87
N TRP A 152 -11.01 -17.77 5.89
CA TRP A 152 -10.83 -18.70 6.98
C TRP A 152 -11.66 -18.26 8.17
N LEU A 153 -12.92 -18.72 8.25
CA LEU A 153 -13.90 -18.24 9.22
C LEU A 153 -13.49 -18.50 10.68
N GLU A 154 -12.76 -19.57 10.94
CA GLU A 154 -12.32 -19.96 12.28
C GLU A 154 -11.26 -19.01 12.87
N SER A 155 -10.78 -18.05 12.11
CA SER A 155 -9.91 -17.00 12.64
C SER A 155 -10.63 -16.15 13.67
N GLU A 156 -9.96 -15.88 14.79
CA GLU A 156 -10.43 -14.95 15.83
C GLU A 156 -10.85 -13.57 15.26
N SER A 157 -10.26 -13.15 14.13
CA SER A 157 -10.60 -11.91 13.45
C SER A 157 -12.00 -11.89 12.84
N PHE A 158 -12.72 -13.02 12.82
CA PHE A 158 -14.08 -13.10 12.27
C PHE A 158 -15.12 -13.57 13.27
N LYS A 159 -14.80 -13.51 14.57
CA LYS A 159 -15.77 -13.69 15.64
C LYS A 159 -16.81 -12.58 15.62
N ASP A 160 -18.04 -12.93 15.95
CA ASP A 160 -19.20 -12.04 15.95
C ASP A 160 -19.64 -11.57 17.34
N GLU A 161 -18.78 -11.72 18.34
CA GLU A 161 -19.06 -11.31 19.71
C GLU A 161 -19.45 -9.83 19.79
N GLY A 162 -20.62 -9.56 20.41
CA GLY A 162 -21.15 -8.21 20.56
C GLY A 162 -21.66 -7.55 19.27
N MET A 163 -21.83 -8.29 18.20
CA MET A 163 -22.46 -7.80 16.98
C MET A 163 -23.98 -7.85 17.05
N THR A 164 -24.64 -6.91 16.40
CA THR A 164 -26.10 -6.84 16.25
C THR A 164 -26.61 -7.97 15.34
N GLU A 165 -27.93 -8.10 15.19
CA GLU A 165 -28.54 -8.99 14.20
C GLU A 165 -28.21 -8.57 12.77
N ILE A 166 -28.27 -9.52 11.82
CA ILE A 166 -27.99 -9.25 10.41
C ILE A 166 -29.02 -8.23 9.87
N PRO A 167 -28.58 -7.14 9.19
CA PRO A 167 -29.47 -6.14 8.66
C PRO A 167 -30.55 -6.74 7.72
N SER A 168 -31.82 -6.39 7.92
CA SER A 168 -32.97 -6.95 7.16
C SER A 168 -32.87 -6.67 5.64
N ARG A 169 -32.09 -5.67 5.22
CA ARG A 169 -31.83 -5.36 3.81
C ARG A 169 -30.88 -6.34 3.11
N TRP A 170 -30.18 -7.19 3.87
CA TRP A 170 -29.29 -8.19 3.32
C TRP A 170 -30.07 -9.29 2.59
N LYS A 171 -29.66 -9.62 1.37
CA LYS A 171 -30.32 -10.61 0.50
C LYS A 171 -29.40 -11.76 0.12
N GLY A 172 -28.12 -11.70 0.53
CA GLY A 172 -27.15 -12.73 0.22
C GLY A 172 -27.29 -13.96 1.08
N GLN A 173 -26.49 -14.95 0.78
CA GLN A 173 -26.54 -16.26 1.43
C GLN A 173 -25.14 -16.83 1.65
N CYS A 174 -25.05 -17.84 2.50
CA CYS A 174 -23.86 -18.63 2.69
C CYS A 174 -24.02 -19.98 2.02
N GLU A 175 -23.02 -20.41 1.29
CA GLU A 175 -22.98 -21.75 0.73
C GLU A 175 -22.83 -22.80 1.84
N SER A 176 -23.32 -24.03 1.57
CA SER A 176 -23.39 -25.13 2.53
C SER A 176 -22.04 -25.55 3.13
N SER A 177 -20.94 -25.20 2.44
CA SER A 177 -19.57 -25.54 2.88
C SER A 177 -19.06 -24.71 4.06
N ILE A 178 -19.75 -23.59 4.41
CA ILE A 178 -19.35 -22.68 5.48
C ILE A 178 -20.57 -22.28 6.33
N LYS A 179 -20.43 -22.31 7.65
CA LYS A 179 -21.47 -21.84 8.56
C LYS A 179 -21.20 -20.37 8.89
N CYS A 180 -21.98 -19.48 8.31
CA CYS A 180 -21.90 -18.05 8.61
C CYS A 180 -22.32 -17.71 10.05
N ASN A 181 -21.95 -16.51 10.47
CA ASN A 181 -22.28 -15.90 11.75
C ASN A 181 -22.71 -14.43 11.54
N ASN A 182 -22.88 -13.64 12.59
CA ASN A 182 -23.24 -12.23 12.46
C ASN A 182 -22.11 -11.36 11.89
N LYS A 183 -20.87 -11.85 11.80
CA LYS A 183 -19.74 -11.14 11.16
C LYS A 183 -19.62 -11.48 9.68
N LEU A 184 -19.53 -12.77 9.36
CA LEU A 184 -19.59 -13.26 7.98
C LEU A 184 -21.04 -13.61 7.65
N ILE A 185 -21.73 -12.74 6.92
CA ILE A 185 -23.16 -12.88 6.62
C ILE A 185 -23.42 -13.43 5.21
N GLY A 186 -22.40 -13.50 4.36
CA GLY A 186 -22.46 -14.04 3.01
C GLY A 186 -21.16 -14.69 2.60
N ALA A 187 -21.25 -15.86 1.95
CA ALA A 187 -20.11 -16.55 1.39
C ALA A 187 -20.52 -17.32 0.14
N ARG A 188 -19.98 -16.92 -1.01
CA ARG A 188 -20.29 -17.50 -2.32
C ARG A 188 -19.02 -17.74 -3.12
N LEU A 189 -19.01 -18.75 -3.99
CA LEU A 189 -17.87 -19.09 -4.84
C LEU A 189 -18.20 -18.94 -6.32
N PHE A 190 -17.17 -18.54 -7.08
CA PHE A 190 -17.21 -18.34 -8.53
C PHE A 190 -15.93 -18.90 -9.11
N ASN A 191 -16.04 -20.05 -9.79
CA ASN A 191 -14.88 -20.79 -10.31
C ASN A 191 -15.11 -21.40 -11.69
N LYS A 192 -16.24 -21.10 -12.34
CA LYS A 192 -16.56 -21.71 -13.65
C LYS A 192 -15.56 -21.28 -14.71
N GLY A 193 -15.19 -19.99 -14.76
CA GLY A 193 -14.19 -19.49 -15.69
C GLY A 193 -12.82 -20.12 -15.48
N PHE A 194 -12.39 -20.20 -14.23
CA PHE A 194 -11.15 -20.87 -13.85
C PHE A 194 -11.14 -22.36 -14.26
N THR A 195 -12.22 -23.09 -13.98
CA THR A 195 -12.33 -24.51 -14.28
C THR A 195 -12.30 -24.77 -15.80
N PHE A 196 -13.06 -23.97 -16.57
CA PHE A 196 -13.06 -24.12 -18.04
C PHE A 196 -11.73 -23.77 -18.69
N ALA A 197 -11.02 -22.75 -18.16
CA ALA A 197 -9.78 -22.27 -18.76
C ALA A 197 -8.59 -23.23 -18.56
N LYS A 198 -8.54 -23.91 -17.41
CA LYS A 198 -7.31 -24.58 -16.98
C LYS A 198 -7.42 -26.10 -16.91
N TYR A 199 -8.59 -26.66 -16.62
CA TYR A 199 -8.71 -28.06 -16.26
C TYR A 199 -10.05 -28.70 -16.69
N PRO A 200 -10.31 -28.86 -17.97
CA PRO A 200 -11.52 -29.58 -18.42
C PRO A 200 -11.63 -30.99 -17.84
N ASN A 201 -10.54 -31.56 -17.32
CA ASN A 201 -10.44 -32.91 -16.79
C ASN A 201 -10.02 -33.01 -15.30
N LEU A 202 -9.95 -31.90 -14.55
CA LEU A 202 -9.51 -31.97 -13.16
C LEU A 202 -10.69 -32.17 -12.20
N VAL A 203 -10.75 -33.35 -11.60
CA VAL A 203 -11.88 -33.83 -10.77
C VAL A 203 -11.78 -33.40 -9.31
N THR A 204 -10.73 -32.73 -8.88
CA THR A 204 -10.43 -32.48 -7.45
C THR A 204 -10.14 -31.01 -7.10
N PHE A 205 -11.05 -30.10 -7.42
CA PHE A 205 -11.06 -28.80 -6.76
C PHE A 205 -12.05 -28.83 -5.61
N GLU A 206 -11.60 -28.43 -4.43
CA GLU A 206 -12.49 -28.23 -3.27
C GLU A 206 -13.43 -27.06 -3.58
N ASN A 207 -14.68 -27.39 -3.87
CA ASN A 207 -15.74 -26.43 -4.20
C ASN A 207 -16.21 -25.77 -2.89
N SER A 208 -15.36 -24.91 -2.35
CA SER A 208 -15.56 -24.29 -1.03
C SER A 208 -15.14 -22.82 -1.07
N THR A 209 -15.86 -21.98 -0.32
CA THR A 209 -15.51 -20.58 -0.07
C THR A 209 -14.35 -20.43 0.91
N ARG A 210 -13.85 -21.54 1.47
CA ARG A 210 -12.66 -21.53 2.33
C ARG A 210 -11.45 -20.96 1.60
N ASP A 211 -10.67 -20.19 2.32
CA ASP A 211 -9.42 -19.65 1.79
C ASP A 211 -8.31 -20.71 1.82
N THR A 212 -7.83 -21.04 0.63
CA THR A 212 -6.73 -21.99 0.42
C THR A 212 -5.41 -21.30 0.02
N GLU A 213 -5.41 -19.96 -0.01
CA GLU A 213 -4.28 -19.13 -0.42
C GLU A 213 -3.86 -18.13 0.67
N GLY A 214 -4.79 -17.72 1.53
CA GLY A 214 -4.59 -16.82 2.66
C GLY A 214 -4.80 -15.34 2.32
N HIS A 215 -4.81 -14.95 1.04
CA HIS A 215 -4.92 -13.56 0.63
C HIS A 215 -6.27 -12.94 1.02
N GLY A 216 -7.39 -13.63 0.76
CA GLY A 216 -8.73 -13.14 1.11
C GLY A 216 -8.98 -13.03 2.62
N THR A 217 -8.45 -13.97 3.41
CA THR A 217 -8.46 -13.91 4.88
C THR A 217 -7.69 -12.68 5.37
N HIS A 218 -6.53 -12.42 4.78
CA HIS A 218 -5.67 -11.29 5.14
C HIS A 218 -6.35 -9.96 4.80
N THR A 219 -6.83 -9.76 3.58
CA THR A 219 -7.51 -8.53 3.14
C THR A 219 -8.80 -8.26 3.90
N SER A 220 -9.60 -9.31 4.17
CA SER A 220 -10.83 -9.19 4.95
C SER A 220 -10.58 -8.72 6.38
N SER A 221 -9.55 -9.26 7.02
CA SER A 221 -9.21 -8.88 8.38
C SER A 221 -8.64 -7.46 8.48
N ILE A 222 -7.95 -6.96 7.44
CA ILE A 222 -7.54 -5.55 7.36
C ILE A 222 -8.75 -4.63 7.27
N ALA A 223 -9.69 -4.92 6.36
CA ALA A 223 -10.85 -4.06 6.15
C ALA A 223 -11.76 -4.03 7.39
N VAL A 224 -12.13 -5.21 7.91
CA VAL A 224 -13.23 -5.33 8.86
C VAL A 224 -12.99 -6.34 10.00
N GLY A 225 -11.78 -6.84 10.20
CA GLY A 225 -11.49 -7.84 11.26
C GLY A 225 -11.93 -7.39 12.64
N SER A 226 -12.53 -8.30 13.41
CA SER A 226 -12.84 -8.11 14.84
C SER A 226 -11.54 -7.98 15.64
N GLN A 227 -11.62 -7.39 16.83
CA GLN A 227 -10.48 -7.21 17.71
C GLN A 227 -9.96 -8.57 18.21
N VAL A 228 -8.64 -8.80 18.09
CA VAL A 228 -7.94 -9.99 18.59
C VAL A 228 -6.74 -9.54 19.42
N GLU A 229 -6.77 -9.87 20.70
CA GLU A 229 -5.68 -9.57 21.64
C GLU A 229 -4.52 -10.57 21.47
N ASN A 230 -3.31 -10.13 21.84
CA ASN A 230 -2.09 -10.94 21.81
C ASN A 230 -1.73 -11.52 20.44
N ALA A 231 -2.21 -10.91 19.37
CA ALA A 231 -1.83 -11.26 18.01
C ALA A 231 -0.35 -10.93 17.78
N SER A 232 0.39 -11.83 17.11
CA SER A 232 1.79 -11.62 16.77
C SER A 232 2.22 -12.56 15.65
N PHE A 233 3.35 -12.28 15.03
CA PHE A 233 4.03 -13.16 14.10
C PHE A 233 5.32 -13.67 14.75
N PHE A 234 5.24 -14.81 15.41
CA PHE A 234 6.36 -15.43 16.15
C PHE A 234 7.07 -14.46 17.14
N GLY A 235 6.31 -13.56 17.76
CA GLY A 235 6.78 -12.54 18.69
C GLY A 235 7.07 -11.17 18.06
N PHE A 236 7.13 -11.05 16.74
CA PHE A 236 7.11 -9.75 16.08
C PHE A 236 5.72 -9.11 16.12
N ALA A 237 5.68 -7.79 16.21
CA ALA A 237 4.47 -6.98 16.22
C ALA A 237 3.41 -7.44 17.24
N ASN A 238 3.84 -7.83 18.43
CA ASN A 238 2.94 -8.29 19.48
C ASN A 238 1.98 -7.18 19.96
N GLY A 239 0.67 -7.47 20.10
CA GLY A 239 -0.36 -6.53 20.60
C GLY A 239 -1.77 -6.94 20.18
N THR A 240 -2.62 -5.99 19.75
CA THR A 240 -4.01 -6.23 19.38
C THR A 240 -4.24 -6.03 17.89
N ALA A 241 -4.62 -7.07 17.16
CA ALA A 241 -5.03 -6.97 15.75
C ALA A 241 -6.49 -6.47 15.66
N GLN A 242 -6.77 -5.57 14.73
CA GLN A 242 -8.11 -5.03 14.50
C GLN A 242 -8.20 -4.45 13.08
N GLY A 243 -9.32 -4.70 12.41
CA GLY A 243 -9.64 -4.11 11.12
C GLY A 243 -10.09 -2.64 11.25
N ILE A 244 -10.08 -1.94 10.13
CA ILE A 244 -10.44 -0.52 10.06
C ILE A 244 -11.90 -0.30 10.47
N ALA A 245 -12.84 -1.09 9.93
CA ALA A 245 -14.26 -1.05 10.29
C ALA A 245 -14.66 -2.34 11.02
N SER A 246 -14.18 -2.50 12.25
CA SER A 246 -14.23 -3.79 12.97
C SER A 246 -15.62 -4.30 13.34
N ARG A 247 -16.67 -3.47 13.27
CA ARG A 247 -18.07 -3.87 13.46
C ARG A 247 -18.86 -3.98 12.15
N ALA A 248 -18.23 -3.72 11.00
CA ALA A 248 -18.84 -3.98 9.70
C ALA A 248 -18.95 -5.49 9.41
N ARG A 249 -19.89 -5.84 8.54
CA ARG A 249 -20.18 -7.22 8.11
C ARG A 249 -19.33 -7.60 6.93
N ILE A 250 -19.11 -8.89 6.74
CA ILE A 250 -18.39 -9.46 5.61
C ILE A 250 -19.34 -10.22 4.70
N ALA A 251 -19.24 -9.97 3.40
CA ALA A 251 -19.76 -10.84 2.36
C ALA A 251 -18.57 -11.25 1.46
N MET A 252 -18.16 -12.52 1.51
CA MET A 252 -17.05 -13.05 0.75
C MET A 252 -17.53 -13.65 -0.58
N TYR A 253 -16.94 -13.20 -1.67
CA TYR A 253 -17.17 -13.68 -3.03
C TYR A 253 -15.86 -14.25 -3.56
N LYS A 254 -15.65 -15.56 -3.37
CA LYS A 254 -14.41 -16.22 -3.81
C LYS A 254 -14.40 -16.36 -5.33
N ALA A 255 -13.53 -15.57 -5.98
CA ALA A 255 -13.34 -15.58 -7.43
C ALA A 255 -11.86 -15.62 -7.84
N VAL A 256 -10.95 -15.65 -6.84
CA VAL A 256 -9.50 -15.86 -7.05
C VAL A 256 -9.15 -17.29 -6.68
N TRP A 257 -8.47 -17.99 -7.60
CA TRP A 257 -8.12 -19.39 -7.50
C TRP A 257 -6.69 -19.60 -8.03
N ASP A 258 -5.83 -20.20 -7.23
CA ASP A 258 -4.42 -20.43 -7.60
C ASP A 258 -3.70 -19.11 -7.99
N GLY A 259 -3.94 -18.05 -7.19
CA GLY A 259 -3.41 -16.70 -7.40
C GLY A 259 -3.93 -16.00 -8.66
N LYS A 260 -5.02 -16.50 -9.28
CA LYS A 260 -5.55 -15.95 -10.54
C LYS A 260 -7.05 -15.65 -10.44
N ALA A 261 -7.44 -14.51 -10.99
CA ALA A 261 -8.83 -14.12 -11.16
C ALA A 261 -9.21 -14.23 -12.65
N HIS A 262 -10.31 -14.90 -12.96
CA HIS A 262 -10.85 -14.95 -14.32
C HIS A 262 -11.98 -13.92 -14.48
N SER A 263 -12.00 -13.20 -15.61
CA SER A 263 -12.98 -12.14 -15.90
C SER A 263 -14.42 -12.58 -15.69
N THR A 264 -14.76 -13.80 -16.13
CA THR A 264 -16.11 -14.38 -15.99
C THR A 264 -16.51 -14.59 -14.54
N ASP A 265 -15.58 -15.06 -13.71
CA ASP A 265 -15.82 -15.32 -12.30
C ASP A 265 -15.91 -14.00 -11.51
N VAL A 266 -15.07 -13.01 -11.83
CA VAL A 266 -15.09 -11.69 -11.25
C VAL A 266 -16.39 -10.95 -11.56
N LEU A 267 -16.83 -10.95 -12.82
CA LEU A 267 -18.11 -10.34 -13.21
C LEU A 267 -19.26 -10.96 -12.45
N ALA A 268 -19.34 -12.28 -12.34
CA ALA A 268 -20.39 -12.98 -11.62
C ALA A 268 -20.34 -12.71 -10.11
N ALA A 269 -19.15 -12.58 -9.53
CA ALA A 269 -18.95 -12.24 -8.12
C ALA A 269 -19.46 -10.83 -7.79
N ILE A 270 -19.08 -9.83 -8.61
CA ILE A 270 -19.52 -8.44 -8.38
C ILE A 270 -21.02 -8.28 -8.65
N ASP A 271 -21.57 -8.94 -9.68
CA ASP A 271 -23.01 -8.97 -9.97
C ASP A 271 -23.82 -9.52 -8.77
N SER A 272 -23.33 -10.60 -8.18
CA SER A 272 -23.91 -11.18 -6.98
C SER A 272 -23.80 -10.22 -5.78
N ALA A 273 -22.66 -9.57 -5.58
CA ALA A 273 -22.45 -8.61 -4.49
C ALA A 273 -23.42 -7.43 -4.58
N ILE A 274 -23.66 -6.90 -5.78
CA ILE A 274 -24.65 -5.85 -6.04
C ILE A 274 -26.04 -6.34 -5.68
N SER A 275 -26.42 -7.55 -6.12
CA SER A 275 -27.73 -8.15 -5.89
C SER A 275 -27.98 -8.47 -4.42
N ASP A 276 -26.96 -8.91 -3.72
CA ASP A 276 -27.00 -9.24 -2.29
C ASP A 276 -27.09 -7.99 -1.40
N GLY A 277 -26.68 -6.82 -1.90
CA GLY A 277 -26.87 -5.54 -1.24
C GLY A 277 -25.70 -5.11 -0.35
N VAL A 278 -24.47 -5.27 -0.82
CA VAL A 278 -23.28 -4.72 -0.16
C VAL A 278 -23.24 -3.19 -0.25
N ASP A 279 -22.61 -2.53 0.71
CA ASP A 279 -22.43 -1.07 0.73
C ASP A 279 -21.05 -0.65 0.18
N VAL A 280 -20.07 -1.51 0.35
CA VAL A 280 -18.66 -1.30 -0.03
C VAL A 280 -18.14 -2.54 -0.74
N LEU A 281 -17.33 -2.36 -1.78
CA LEU A 281 -16.56 -3.44 -2.42
C LEU A 281 -15.06 -3.19 -2.27
N SER A 282 -14.33 -4.25 -1.92
CA SER A 282 -12.86 -4.28 -1.87
C SER A 282 -12.34 -5.27 -2.90
N LEU A 283 -11.54 -4.78 -3.86
CA LEU A 283 -11.00 -5.53 -5.00
C LEU A 283 -9.47 -5.41 -5.00
N SER A 284 -8.80 -6.39 -4.41
CA SER A 284 -7.34 -6.37 -4.24
C SER A 284 -6.59 -7.09 -5.37
N PHE A 285 -7.05 -6.90 -6.62
CA PHE A 285 -6.45 -7.46 -7.84
C PHE A 285 -6.74 -6.56 -9.06
N GLY A 286 -6.17 -6.88 -10.23
CA GLY A 286 -6.41 -6.17 -11.48
C GLY A 286 -6.02 -7.00 -12.70
N PHE A 287 -6.54 -6.60 -13.87
CA PHE A 287 -6.30 -7.29 -15.15
C PHE A 287 -5.22 -6.63 -16.03
N GLY A 288 -4.41 -5.75 -15.43
CA GLY A 288 -3.36 -5.04 -16.15
C GLY A 288 -3.87 -3.83 -16.95
N ASN A 289 -3.11 -3.47 -17.98
CA ASN A 289 -3.36 -2.27 -18.78
C ASN A 289 -4.28 -2.60 -19.96
N ILE A 290 -5.58 -2.56 -19.76
CA ILE A 290 -6.59 -2.79 -20.78
C ILE A 290 -7.58 -1.64 -20.85
N SER A 291 -8.27 -1.47 -22.01
CA SER A 291 -9.27 -0.43 -22.16
C SER A 291 -10.48 -0.66 -21.26
N MET A 292 -11.08 0.45 -20.75
CA MET A 292 -12.20 0.36 -19.78
C MET A 292 -13.39 -0.47 -20.29
N TYR A 293 -13.69 -0.45 -21.58
CA TYR A 293 -14.79 -1.26 -22.16
C TYR A 293 -14.45 -2.77 -22.28
N SER A 294 -13.19 -3.14 -22.07
CA SER A 294 -12.73 -4.53 -22.01
C SER A 294 -12.36 -4.98 -20.60
N ASP A 295 -12.28 -4.04 -19.65
CA ASP A 295 -11.93 -4.32 -18.26
C ASP A 295 -13.18 -4.78 -17.49
N PRO A 296 -13.22 -6.04 -17.02
CA PRO A 296 -14.36 -6.56 -16.26
C PRO A 296 -14.59 -5.80 -14.96
N ILE A 297 -13.52 -5.25 -14.34
CA ILE A 297 -13.65 -4.42 -13.15
C ILE A 297 -14.33 -3.10 -13.50
N ALA A 298 -13.93 -2.43 -14.60
CA ALA A 298 -14.55 -1.19 -15.02
C ALA A 298 -16.06 -1.38 -15.31
N ILE A 299 -16.40 -2.43 -16.05
CA ILE A 299 -17.79 -2.73 -16.42
C ILE A 299 -18.64 -3.00 -15.17
N ALA A 300 -18.20 -3.89 -14.29
CA ALA A 300 -18.97 -4.30 -13.13
C ALA A 300 -19.06 -3.18 -12.06
N THR A 301 -17.97 -2.43 -11.84
CA THR A 301 -17.95 -1.37 -10.83
C THR A 301 -18.71 -0.11 -11.24
N PHE A 302 -18.95 0.09 -12.55
CA PHE A 302 -19.88 1.12 -13.00
C PHE A 302 -21.29 0.82 -12.50
N ALA A 303 -21.75 -0.44 -12.63
CA ALA A 303 -23.03 -0.90 -12.09
C ALA A 303 -23.09 -0.76 -10.56
N ALA A 304 -22.00 -1.09 -9.85
CA ALA A 304 -21.92 -0.93 -8.41
C ALA A 304 -22.07 0.55 -7.99
N MET A 305 -21.35 1.45 -8.68
CA MET A 305 -21.41 2.91 -8.44
C MET A 305 -22.83 3.45 -8.64
N GLU A 306 -23.54 3.03 -9.72
CA GLU A 306 -24.94 3.44 -9.94
C GLU A 306 -25.89 2.99 -8.82
N LYS A 307 -25.56 1.90 -8.12
CA LYS A 307 -26.31 1.41 -6.95
C LYS A 307 -25.86 2.03 -5.64
N GLY A 308 -24.94 3.01 -5.68
CA GLY A 308 -24.46 3.70 -4.50
C GLY A 308 -23.39 2.91 -3.71
N ILE A 309 -22.80 1.89 -4.30
CA ILE A 309 -21.75 1.07 -3.67
C ILE A 309 -20.39 1.76 -3.85
N PHE A 310 -19.69 1.99 -2.75
CA PHE A 310 -18.33 2.51 -2.77
C PHE A 310 -17.34 1.40 -3.12
N VAL A 311 -16.45 1.62 -4.08
CA VAL A 311 -15.50 0.60 -4.54
C VAL A 311 -14.06 1.06 -4.34
N SER A 312 -13.27 0.25 -3.65
CA SER A 312 -11.81 0.38 -3.49
C SER A 312 -11.08 -0.67 -4.33
N THR A 313 -10.07 -0.24 -5.10
CA THR A 313 -9.23 -1.11 -5.93
C THR A 313 -7.75 -0.90 -5.62
N SER A 314 -6.94 -1.95 -5.74
CA SER A 314 -5.49 -1.85 -5.61
C SER A 314 -4.86 -1.25 -6.87
N ALA A 315 -3.84 -0.39 -6.69
CA ALA A 315 -3.15 0.26 -7.81
C ALA A 315 -2.25 -0.68 -8.63
N GLY A 316 -1.84 -1.81 -8.04
CA GLY A 316 -0.91 -2.77 -8.63
C GLY A 316 0.49 -2.71 -8.02
N ASN A 317 1.27 -3.77 -8.27
CA ASN A 317 2.60 -3.98 -7.66
C ASN A 317 3.73 -3.99 -8.72
N SER A 318 3.57 -3.24 -9.79
CA SER A 318 4.51 -3.18 -10.92
C SER A 318 5.29 -1.84 -10.97
N GLY A 319 5.41 -1.15 -9.81
CA GLY A 319 6.26 0.03 -9.68
C GLY A 319 7.76 -0.32 -9.82
N PRO A 320 8.63 0.69 -9.88
CA PRO A 320 8.35 2.13 -9.78
C PRO A 320 8.06 2.81 -11.14
N ASP A 321 8.03 2.07 -12.24
CA ASP A 321 7.85 2.65 -13.56
C ASP A 321 6.48 3.30 -13.73
N ARG A 322 6.43 4.38 -14.51
CA ARG A 322 5.20 5.11 -14.82
C ARG A 322 4.28 4.32 -15.76
N GLY A 323 2.97 4.56 -15.65
CA GLY A 323 1.97 3.89 -16.50
C GLY A 323 1.72 2.43 -16.13
N THR A 324 2.09 2.02 -14.91
CA THR A 324 1.98 0.63 -14.42
C THR A 324 0.71 0.36 -13.63
N LEU A 325 -0.21 1.33 -13.53
CA LEU A 325 -1.44 1.20 -12.75
C LEU A 325 -2.36 0.11 -13.29
N ASN A 326 -2.94 -0.65 -12.37
CA ASN A 326 -4.06 -1.54 -12.60
C ASN A 326 -5.35 -0.88 -12.09
N SER A 327 -6.49 -1.17 -12.75
CA SER A 327 -7.82 -0.77 -12.29
C SER A 327 -7.95 0.72 -11.94
N ALA A 328 -7.24 1.58 -12.68
CA ALA A 328 -7.23 3.03 -12.48
C ALA A 328 -8.45 3.70 -13.16
N ILE A 329 -9.63 3.33 -12.69
CA ILE A 329 -10.94 3.62 -13.25
C ILE A 329 -11.52 4.88 -12.59
N PRO A 330 -12.19 5.80 -13.33
CA PRO A 330 -12.66 7.08 -12.76
C PRO A 330 -13.68 6.97 -11.65
N TRP A 331 -14.53 5.96 -11.62
CA TRP A 331 -15.64 5.80 -10.64
C TRP A 331 -15.28 4.96 -9.42
N VAL A 332 -14.05 4.46 -9.30
CA VAL A 332 -13.54 3.78 -8.11
C VAL A 332 -12.46 4.60 -7.42
N ILE A 333 -12.14 4.29 -6.16
CA ILE A 333 -10.92 4.80 -5.53
C ILE A 333 -9.77 3.79 -5.75
N ASN A 334 -8.70 4.25 -6.37
CA ASN A 334 -7.52 3.43 -6.71
C ASN A 334 -6.40 3.72 -5.72
N VAL A 335 -5.90 2.69 -5.02
CA VAL A 335 -5.09 2.82 -3.81
C VAL A 335 -3.67 2.33 -4.02
N GLY A 336 -2.70 3.24 -3.91
CA GLY A 336 -1.27 2.96 -3.84
C GLY A 336 -0.83 2.52 -2.45
N ALA A 337 0.38 1.97 -2.35
CA ALA A 337 0.93 1.44 -1.11
C ALA A 337 2.03 2.32 -0.52
N SER A 338 1.98 2.48 0.81
CA SER A 338 3.01 3.16 1.60
C SER A 338 3.51 2.29 2.74
N THR A 339 4.64 2.70 3.34
CA THR A 339 5.17 2.12 4.56
C THR A 339 4.37 2.51 5.79
N LEU A 340 4.56 1.74 6.88
CA LEU A 340 4.22 2.13 8.25
C LEU A 340 5.45 2.73 8.96
N ASP A 341 5.23 3.33 10.13
CA ASP A 341 6.29 3.72 11.06
C ASP A 341 6.74 2.56 11.97
N ARG A 342 6.69 1.34 11.46
CA ARG A 342 7.08 0.10 12.15
C ARG A 342 8.12 -0.65 11.34
N GLU A 343 9.20 -1.05 12.02
CA GLU A 343 10.27 -1.87 11.44
C GLU A 343 10.57 -3.08 12.32
N PHE A 344 11.03 -4.15 11.67
CA PHE A 344 11.51 -5.36 12.32
C PHE A 344 13.01 -5.41 12.23
N ARG A 345 13.67 -5.58 13.39
CA ARG A 345 15.11 -5.39 13.50
C ARG A 345 15.82 -6.54 14.23
N GLY A 346 17.08 -6.72 13.86
CA GLY A 346 18.09 -7.35 14.66
C GLY A 346 19.22 -6.36 14.97
N THR A 347 20.11 -6.71 15.87
CA THR A 347 21.26 -5.89 16.25
C THR A 347 22.54 -6.71 16.08
N LEU A 348 23.52 -6.16 15.37
CA LEU A 348 24.88 -6.64 15.32
C LEU A 348 25.70 -5.91 16.39
N ALA A 349 26.15 -6.61 17.41
CA ALA A 349 27.04 -6.09 18.43
C ALA A 349 28.49 -6.48 18.10
N LEU A 350 29.33 -5.51 17.74
CA LEU A 350 30.73 -5.70 17.43
C LEU A 350 31.53 -5.90 18.73
N GLY A 351 32.65 -6.64 18.66
CA GLY A 351 33.47 -6.93 19.82
C GLY A 351 34.13 -5.70 20.49
N ASN A 352 34.08 -4.54 19.84
CA ASN A 352 34.50 -3.26 20.42
C ASN A 352 33.37 -2.51 21.15
N GLY A 353 32.17 -3.13 21.32
CA GLY A 353 31.02 -2.56 22.01
C GLY A 353 30.09 -1.73 21.14
N VAL A 354 30.37 -1.52 19.86
CA VAL A 354 29.47 -0.80 18.94
C VAL A 354 28.30 -1.69 18.56
N ASN A 355 27.08 -1.18 18.77
CA ASN A 355 25.84 -1.83 18.38
C ASN A 355 25.28 -1.21 17.09
N ILE A 356 25.05 -2.06 16.09
CA ILE A 356 24.53 -1.65 14.78
C ILE A 356 23.18 -2.29 14.57
N PRO A 357 22.08 -1.50 14.57
CA PRO A 357 20.75 -2.00 14.22
C PRO A 357 20.64 -2.27 12.73
N GLY A 358 19.96 -3.35 12.36
CA GLY A 358 19.65 -3.69 10.99
C GLY A 358 18.23 -4.26 10.85
N LEU A 359 17.67 -4.24 9.65
CA LEU A 359 16.34 -4.81 9.36
C LEU A 359 16.44 -6.34 9.33
N SER A 360 15.47 -7.05 9.93
CA SER A 360 15.42 -8.51 9.93
C SER A 360 14.04 -9.04 10.31
N LEU A 361 13.61 -10.12 9.66
CA LEU A 361 12.48 -10.97 10.04
C LEU A 361 12.94 -12.41 10.38
N TYR A 362 14.16 -12.59 10.80
CA TYR A 362 14.65 -13.90 11.21
C TYR A 362 13.90 -14.44 12.44
N LEU A 363 13.33 -15.64 12.33
CA LEU A 363 12.48 -16.25 13.34
C LEU A 363 13.24 -17.07 14.40
N GLY A 364 14.48 -17.45 14.11
CA GLY A 364 15.29 -18.27 15.00
C GLY A 364 15.87 -17.48 16.18
N ASN A 365 16.49 -18.21 17.10
CA ASN A 365 17.32 -17.66 18.17
C ASN A 365 18.79 -17.78 17.77
N PHE A 366 19.53 -16.69 17.87
CA PHE A 366 20.97 -16.69 17.67
C PHE A 366 21.63 -16.67 19.04
N SER A 367 22.17 -17.81 19.47
CA SER A 367 22.74 -17.99 20.81
C SER A 367 24.26 -17.90 20.85
N ALA A 368 24.92 -17.76 19.69
CA ALA A 368 26.38 -17.75 19.64
C ALA A 368 26.92 -16.38 20.06
N HIS A 369 27.83 -16.40 21.05
CA HIS A 369 28.53 -15.23 21.53
C HIS A 369 29.95 -15.17 20.93
N GLN A 370 30.41 -13.97 20.57
CA GLN A 370 31.78 -13.76 20.08
C GLN A 370 32.17 -14.60 18.84
N VAL A 371 31.26 -14.61 17.83
CA VAL A 371 31.47 -15.31 16.56
C VAL A 371 32.42 -14.51 15.68
N PRO A 372 33.43 -15.16 15.02
CA PRO A 372 34.24 -14.46 14.04
C PRO A 372 33.42 -13.78 12.95
N ILE A 373 33.73 -12.52 12.63
CA ILE A 373 33.08 -11.75 11.59
C ILE A 373 34.04 -11.42 10.46
N VAL A 374 33.61 -11.68 9.21
CA VAL A 374 34.46 -11.52 8.02
C VAL A 374 33.71 -10.79 6.92
N PHE A 375 34.43 -9.98 6.14
CA PHE A 375 33.88 -9.34 4.94
C PHE A 375 34.19 -10.21 3.72
N MET A 376 33.17 -10.57 2.93
CA MET A 376 33.29 -11.48 1.79
C MET A 376 32.73 -10.89 0.50
N ASP A 377 32.93 -9.57 0.36
CA ASP A 377 32.53 -8.80 -0.83
C ASP A 377 31.06 -8.99 -1.24
N SER A 378 30.78 -9.38 -2.50
CA SER A 378 29.42 -9.50 -3.05
C SER A 378 28.67 -10.76 -2.64
N CYS A 379 29.31 -11.75 -2.06
CA CYS A 379 28.70 -13.05 -1.69
C CYS A 379 27.89 -13.70 -2.85
N ASP A 380 28.31 -13.49 -4.09
CA ASP A 380 27.59 -13.86 -5.30
C ASP A 380 27.71 -15.34 -5.66
N THR A 381 28.73 -16.06 -5.13
CA THR A 381 28.93 -17.48 -5.38
C THR A 381 29.33 -18.24 -4.09
N LEU A 382 29.01 -19.54 -4.05
CA LEU A 382 29.37 -20.41 -2.93
C LEU A 382 30.89 -20.60 -2.85
N GLU A 383 31.62 -20.51 -3.97
CA GLU A 383 33.10 -20.62 -3.98
C GLU A 383 33.74 -19.48 -3.21
N LYS A 384 33.25 -18.24 -3.38
CA LYS A 384 33.72 -17.09 -2.58
C LYS A 384 33.46 -17.26 -1.09
N LEU A 385 32.45 -18.05 -0.74
CA LEU A 385 31.98 -18.33 0.61
C LEU A 385 32.56 -19.63 1.19
N ALA A 386 33.55 -20.27 0.55
CA ALA A 386 34.13 -21.54 0.99
C ALA A 386 34.65 -21.50 2.44
N ASN A 387 35.13 -20.35 2.91
CA ASN A 387 35.62 -20.13 4.27
C ASN A 387 34.60 -19.46 5.21
N ALA A 388 33.31 -19.47 4.88
CA ALA A 388 32.26 -18.79 5.63
C ALA A 388 31.69 -19.58 6.81
N SER A 389 31.90 -20.91 6.81
CA SER A 389 31.29 -21.82 7.78
C SER A 389 31.55 -21.37 9.23
N GLY A 390 30.50 -21.29 10.04
CA GLY A 390 30.53 -20.88 11.43
C GLY A 390 30.87 -19.41 11.70
N LYS A 391 30.98 -18.56 10.67
CA LYS A 391 31.31 -17.13 10.80
C LYS A 391 30.08 -16.26 10.52
N ILE A 392 30.09 -15.02 11.02
CA ILE A 392 29.21 -13.95 10.56
C ILE A 392 29.83 -13.37 9.29
N VAL A 393 29.12 -13.46 8.19
CA VAL A 393 29.56 -13.03 6.86
C VAL A 393 28.99 -11.68 6.54
N VAL A 394 29.80 -10.71 6.13
CA VAL A 394 29.37 -9.39 5.68
C VAL A 394 29.44 -9.33 4.16
N CYS A 395 28.29 -9.08 3.53
CA CYS A 395 28.15 -8.93 2.10
C CYS A 395 27.82 -7.48 1.74
N SER A 396 28.29 -7.01 0.59
CA SER A 396 27.90 -5.69 0.07
C SER A 396 27.31 -5.82 -1.34
N GLU A 397 26.45 -4.89 -1.71
CA GLU A 397 26.06 -4.72 -3.10
C GLU A 397 27.30 -4.52 -3.96
N ASP A 398 27.38 -5.24 -5.07
CA ASP A 398 28.49 -5.19 -6.04
C ASP A 398 28.06 -4.36 -7.26
N LYS A 399 29.09 -3.90 -8.02
CA LYS A 399 28.92 -3.27 -9.33
C LYS A 399 28.14 -4.14 -10.34
N ASN A 400 28.05 -5.44 -10.08
CA ASN A 400 27.33 -6.42 -10.90
C ASN A 400 25.85 -6.59 -10.51
N ASN A 401 25.32 -5.78 -9.59
CA ASN A 401 23.91 -5.80 -9.15
C ASN A 401 23.40 -7.20 -8.76
N VAL A 402 24.17 -7.95 -7.99
CA VAL A 402 23.72 -9.25 -7.47
C VAL A 402 22.52 -9.04 -6.55
N PRO A 403 21.32 -9.61 -6.87
CA PRO A 403 20.16 -9.45 -6.02
C PRO A 403 20.40 -9.92 -4.60
N LEU A 404 19.93 -9.18 -3.61
CA LEU A 404 20.05 -9.50 -2.20
C LEU A 404 19.55 -10.92 -1.87
N SER A 405 18.47 -11.37 -2.54
CA SER A 405 17.94 -12.72 -2.41
C SER A 405 18.98 -13.81 -2.71
N PHE A 406 19.84 -13.59 -3.71
CA PHE A 406 20.95 -14.51 -4.03
C PHE A 406 22.05 -14.45 -2.98
N GLN A 407 22.40 -13.28 -2.48
CA GLN A 407 23.37 -13.16 -1.39
C GLN A 407 22.91 -13.91 -0.14
N VAL A 408 21.63 -13.70 0.27
CA VAL A 408 21.04 -14.41 1.41
C VAL A 408 21.03 -15.92 1.18
N TYR A 409 20.66 -16.36 -0.01
CA TYR A 409 20.67 -17.77 -0.41
C TYR A 409 22.08 -18.39 -0.31
N ASN A 410 23.08 -17.73 -0.89
CA ASN A 410 24.47 -18.24 -0.87
C ASN A 410 25.05 -18.28 0.54
N VAL A 411 24.79 -17.26 1.37
CA VAL A 411 25.22 -17.23 2.77
C VAL A 411 24.56 -18.36 3.56
N HIS A 412 23.29 -18.65 3.32
CA HIS A 412 22.60 -19.78 3.94
C HIS A 412 23.30 -21.12 3.61
N TRP A 413 23.57 -21.38 2.34
CA TRP A 413 24.15 -22.66 1.88
C TRP A 413 25.66 -22.77 2.16
N SER A 414 26.34 -21.70 2.55
CA SER A 414 27.74 -21.72 2.93
C SER A 414 27.98 -22.21 4.37
N ASN A 415 26.92 -22.56 5.11
CA ASN A 415 26.98 -22.88 6.55
C ASN A 415 27.53 -21.72 7.40
N ALA A 416 27.42 -20.48 6.96
CA ALA A 416 27.71 -19.31 7.77
C ALA A 416 26.81 -19.27 9.00
N ALA A 417 27.32 -18.75 10.11
CA ALA A 417 26.51 -18.58 11.33
C ALA A 417 25.42 -17.55 11.15
N ALA A 418 25.69 -16.45 10.42
CA ALA A 418 24.73 -15.41 10.06
C ALA A 418 25.26 -14.53 8.93
N GLY A 419 24.37 -13.76 8.29
CA GLY A 419 24.68 -12.77 7.27
C GLY A 419 24.44 -11.33 7.73
N VAL A 420 25.33 -10.42 7.30
CA VAL A 420 25.12 -8.96 7.40
C VAL A 420 25.17 -8.41 5.97
N PHE A 421 24.06 -7.90 5.50
CA PHE A 421 23.89 -7.46 4.12
C PHE A 421 23.85 -5.93 4.07
N ILE A 422 24.82 -5.34 3.38
CA ILE A 422 24.90 -3.88 3.20
C ILE A 422 24.09 -3.52 1.98
N SER A 423 22.89 -2.96 2.19
CA SER A 423 21.95 -2.63 1.12
C SER A 423 21.02 -1.49 1.53
N SER A 424 20.43 -0.82 0.56
CA SER A 424 19.39 0.20 0.77
C SER A 424 17.96 -0.37 0.74
N THR A 425 17.79 -1.66 0.45
CA THR A 425 16.46 -2.30 0.44
C THR A 425 15.87 -2.40 1.85
N ILE A 426 14.53 -2.32 1.90
CA ILE A 426 13.74 -2.53 3.13
C ILE A 426 13.05 -3.90 3.15
N ASP A 427 13.14 -4.69 2.08
CA ASP A 427 12.53 -6.02 2.02
C ASP A 427 13.30 -7.02 2.90
N THR A 428 12.62 -7.52 3.92
CA THR A 428 13.15 -8.51 4.87
C THR A 428 12.55 -9.91 4.68
N SER A 429 11.70 -10.11 3.68
CA SER A 429 11.00 -11.38 3.43
C SER A 429 11.95 -12.55 3.11
N PHE A 430 13.14 -12.24 2.62
CA PHE A 430 14.18 -13.25 2.32
C PHE A 430 14.58 -14.08 3.53
N PHE A 431 14.55 -13.50 4.75
CA PHE A 431 14.90 -14.22 5.98
C PHE A 431 13.85 -15.24 6.39
N LEU A 432 12.60 -15.05 5.95
CA LEU A 432 11.51 -15.99 6.20
C LEU A 432 11.58 -17.21 5.29
N ARG A 433 11.98 -17.01 4.02
CA ARG A 433 11.98 -18.07 3.00
C ARG A 433 13.08 -19.10 3.21
N ASN A 434 14.24 -18.67 3.70
CA ASN A 434 15.41 -19.52 3.82
C ASN A 434 15.76 -19.88 5.28
N GLY A 435 15.04 -19.33 6.27
CA GLY A 435 15.38 -19.53 7.68
C GLY A 435 16.79 -19.05 8.06
N SER A 436 17.35 -18.12 7.29
CA SER A 436 18.72 -17.65 7.45
C SER A 436 18.83 -16.56 8.50
N ALA A 437 19.72 -16.74 9.49
CA ALA A 437 20.06 -15.67 10.42
C ALA A 437 20.74 -14.53 9.67
N GLY A 438 20.20 -13.31 9.77
CA GLY A 438 20.81 -12.17 9.11
C GLY A 438 20.10 -10.85 9.33
N ILE A 439 20.81 -9.76 9.04
CA ILE A 439 20.30 -8.39 9.06
C ILE A 439 20.72 -7.64 7.81
N ILE A 440 19.87 -6.69 7.40
CA ILE A 440 20.20 -5.68 6.38
C ILE A 440 20.60 -4.40 7.10
N ILE A 441 21.76 -3.85 6.77
CA ILE A 441 22.23 -2.56 7.29
C ILE A 441 22.48 -1.58 6.15
N ASN A 442 22.25 -0.29 6.39
CA ASN A 442 22.49 0.73 5.38
C ASN A 442 23.99 0.88 5.05
N PRO A 443 24.35 1.49 3.90
CA PRO A 443 25.75 1.65 3.48
C PRO A 443 26.62 2.40 4.49
N GLY A 444 26.09 3.39 5.24
CA GLY A 444 26.81 4.12 6.27
C GLY A 444 27.27 3.21 7.42
N ASN A 445 26.34 2.41 7.96
CA ASN A 445 26.65 1.39 8.97
C ASN A 445 27.60 0.31 8.40
N GLY A 446 27.45 -0.02 7.11
CA GLY A 446 28.34 -0.94 6.41
C GLY A 446 29.81 -0.49 6.42
N GLN A 447 30.09 0.81 6.30
CA GLN A 447 31.46 1.34 6.41
C GLN A 447 32.04 1.14 7.81
N ILE A 448 31.22 1.32 8.87
CA ILE A 448 31.63 1.10 10.26
C ILE A 448 32.04 -0.37 10.45
N VAL A 449 31.22 -1.32 9.96
CA VAL A 449 31.49 -2.75 10.06
C VAL A 449 32.77 -3.14 9.29
N LYS A 450 32.92 -2.66 8.05
CA LYS A 450 34.10 -2.90 7.21
C LYS A 450 35.37 -2.37 7.88
N ALA A 451 35.31 -1.15 8.45
CA ALA A 451 36.45 -0.55 9.16
C ALA A 451 36.83 -1.37 10.40
N TYR A 452 35.86 -1.83 11.19
CA TYR A 452 36.08 -2.70 12.35
C TYR A 452 36.78 -4.01 11.96
N ILE A 453 36.29 -4.70 10.92
CA ILE A 453 36.89 -5.95 10.44
C ILE A 453 38.34 -5.73 9.96
N LYS A 454 38.56 -4.63 9.18
CA LYS A 454 39.89 -4.30 8.65
C LYS A 454 40.92 -3.99 9.74
N SER A 455 40.50 -3.36 10.83
CA SER A 455 41.37 -2.99 11.95
C SER A 455 41.65 -4.13 12.97
N ASN A 456 40.91 -5.24 12.90
CA ASN A 456 40.98 -6.34 13.85
C ASN A 456 41.13 -7.71 13.15
N PRO A 457 42.29 -8.30 13.10
CA PRO A 457 42.51 -9.61 12.47
C PRO A 457 41.66 -10.74 13.08
N ASN A 458 41.28 -10.61 14.34
CA ASN A 458 40.43 -11.54 15.09
C ASN A 458 39.06 -10.89 15.41
N ALA A 459 38.50 -10.16 14.46
CA ALA A 459 37.21 -9.49 14.63
C ALA A 459 36.12 -10.48 15.01
N LYS A 460 35.35 -10.16 16.06
CA LYS A 460 34.24 -10.96 16.58
C LYS A 460 33.03 -10.10 16.76
N ALA A 461 31.85 -10.72 16.66
CA ALA A 461 30.58 -10.06 16.89
C ALA A 461 29.53 -11.04 17.44
N CYS A 462 28.43 -10.52 17.93
CA CYS A 462 27.25 -11.30 18.21
C CYS A 462 26.00 -10.63 17.57
N MET A 463 24.92 -11.37 17.45
CA MET A 463 23.66 -10.86 16.89
C MET A 463 22.51 -11.17 17.83
N SER A 464 21.52 -10.27 17.83
CA SER A 464 20.22 -10.48 18.47
C SER A 464 19.11 -10.13 17.50
N PHE A 465 17.95 -10.77 17.65
CA PHE A 465 16.82 -10.66 16.72
C PHE A 465 15.51 -10.42 17.47
N LYS A 466 14.42 -10.34 16.70
CA LYS A 466 13.03 -10.23 17.15
C LYS A 466 12.71 -8.91 17.87
N THR A 467 13.27 -7.80 17.37
CA THR A 467 12.91 -6.48 17.86
C THR A 467 11.89 -5.83 16.93
N THR A 468 10.77 -5.37 17.50
CA THR A 468 9.80 -4.51 16.80
C THR A 468 10.04 -3.06 17.23
N THR A 469 10.34 -2.19 16.27
CA THR A 469 10.54 -0.76 16.50
C THR A 469 9.37 0.01 15.91
N LEU A 470 8.75 0.86 16.72
CA LEU A 470 7.67 1.77 16.32
C LEU A 470 8.17 3.21 16.23
N ALA A 471 7.37 4.09 15.62
CA ALA A 471 7.67 5.50 15.41
C ALA A 471 8.97 5.75 14.61
N THR A 472 9.25 4.85 13.66
CA THR A 472 10.37 5.02 12.74
C THR A 472 10.12 6.17 11.78
N LYS A 473 11.19 6.79 11.26
CA LYS A 473 11.12 8.02 10.46
C LYS A 473 12.06 7.92 9.24
N PRO A 474 11.64 8.45 8.07
CA PRO A 474 10.33 9.03 7.74
C PRO A 474 9.25 7.96 7.52
N ALA A 475 8.01 8.24 7.91
CA ALA A 475 6.85 7.40 7.60
C ALA A 475 5.56 8.26 7.59
N PRO A 476 4.62 8.02 6.64
CA PRO A 476 4.73 7.06 5.55
C PRO A 476 5.71 7.51 4.48
N SER A 477 6.20 6.57 3.67
CA SER A 477 6.85 6.81 2.39
C SER A 477 6.19 5.91 1.34
N VAL A 478 6.11 6.36 0.08
CA VAL A 478 5.58 5.53 -1.02
C VAL A 478 6.59 4.43 -1.33
N ASP A 479 6.12 3.18 -1.37
CA ASP A 479 7.02 2.04 -1.57
C ASP A 479 7.34 1.79 -3.05
N VAL A 480 8.50 1.19 -3.31
CA VAL A 480 9.07 0.96 -4.65
C VAL A 480 8.11 0.16 -5.55
N TYR A 481 7.51 -0.90 -5.02
CA TYR A 481 6.64 -1.79 -5.80
C TYR A 481 5.27 -1.17 -6.16
N SER A 482 4.82 -0.14 -5.44
CA SER A 482 3.52 0.48 -5.72
C SER A 482 3.48 1.02 -7.14
N SER A 483 2.49 0.62 -7.93
CA SER A 483 2.35 1.08 -9.32
C SER A 483 2.16 2.59 -9.40
N ARG A 484 2.61 3.17 -10.50
CA ARG A 484 2.62 4.62 -10.74
C ARG A 484 1.69 5.00 -11.89
N GLY A 485 1.05 6.18 -11.77
CA GLY A 485 0.31 6.82 -12.85
C GLY A 485 1.21 7.28 -14.02
N PRO A 486 0.59 7.87 -15.04
CA PRO A 486 -0.84 8.05 -15.22
C PRO A 486 -1.57 6.76 -15.60
N SER A 487 -2.90 6.77 -15.49
CA SER A 487 -3.72 5.70 -16.04
C SER A 487 -3.60 5.67 -17.57
N SER A 488 -3.33 4.50 -18.12
CA SER A 488 -3.28 4.31 -19.56
C SER A 488 -4.68 4.20 -20.19
N SER A 489 -5.66 3.70 -19.42
CA SER A 489 -7.04 3.58 -19.87
C SER A 489 -7.83 4.87 -19.74
N CYS A 490 -7.45 5.78 -18.82
CA CYS A 490 -8.06 7.10 -18.65
C CYS A 490 -7.02 8.13 -18.15
N PRO A 491 -6.17 8.67 -19.02
CA PRO A 491 -5.10 9.57 -18.62
C PRO A 491 -5.59 10.93 -18.10
N PHE A 492 -6.84 11.30 -18.38
CA PHE A 492 -7.43 12.60 -18.01
C PHE A 492 -7.90 12.69 -16.56
N VAL A 493 -7.83 11.59 -15.81
CA VAL A 493 -8.08 11.55 -14.37
C VAL A 493 -6.80 11.12 -13.67
N LEU A 494 -6.33 11.96 -12.74
CA LEU A 494 -5.11 11.67 -11.99
C LEU A 494 -5.29 10.43 -11.13
N LYS A 495 -4.39 9.46 -11.28
CA LYS A 495 -4.35 8.20 -10.55
C LYS A 495 -2.89 7.83 -10.18
N PRO A 496 -2.63 7.11 -9.05
CA PRO A 496 -3.62 6.61 -8.10
C PRO A 496 -4.35 7.76 -7.40
N ASP A 497 -5.46 7.48 -6.72
CA ASP A 497 -6.21 8.52 -6.00
C ASP A 497 -5.55 8.87 -4.67
N ILE A 498 -5.01 7.86 -3.98
CA ILE A 498 -4.56 7.96 -2.60
C ILE A 498 -3.57 6.83 -2.30
N THR A 499 -2.80 6.96 -1.24
CA THR A 499 -2.02 5.86 -0.66
C THR A 499 -2.52 5.49 0.74
N ALA A 500 -2.27 4.23 1.12
CA ALA A 500 -2.57 3.71 2.45
C ALA A 500 -1.51 2.66 2.84
N PRO A 501 -1.47 2.22 4.12
CA PRO A 501 -0.51 1.22 4.56
C PRO A 501 -0.58 -0.07 3.74
N GLY A 502 0.52 -0.45 3.10
CA GLY A 502 0.60 -1.63 2.24
C GLY A 502 1.80 -2.52 2.51
N THR A 503 2.82 -2.02 3.24
CA THR A 503 4.09 -2.72 3.45
C THR A 503 4.16 -3.35 4.83
N SER A 504 4.48 -4.65 4.87
CA SER A 504 4.64 -5.44 6.10
C SER A 504 3.40 -5.36 7.01
N ILE A 505 2.23 -5.55 6.44
CA ILE A 505 0.96 -5.50 7.15
C ILE A 505 0.69 -6.83 7.82
N LEU A 506 0.52 -6.83 9.15
CA LEU A 506 0.13 -8.00 9.92
C LEU A 506 -1.39 -8.15 9.92
N ALA A 507 -1.89 -9.28 9.44
CA ALA A 507 -3.30 -9.59 9.45
C ALA A 507 -3.55 -11.10 9.54
N ALA A 508 -4.80 -11.52 9.69
CA ALA A 508 -5.18 -12.90 9.88
C ALA A 508 -4.74 -13.82 8.73
N TRP A 509 -4.41 -15.04 9.07
CA TRP A 509 -3.94 -16.05 8.13
C TRP A 509 -4.50 -17.43 8.46
N PRO A 510 -4.85 -18.27 7.45
CA PRO A 510 -5.24 -19.65 7.66
C PRO A 510 -4.09 -20.47 8.27
N PRO A 511 -4.26 -21.10 9.46
CA PRO A 511 -3.15 -21.77 10.13
C PRO A 511 -2.71 -23.07 9.45
N ASN A 512 -3.49 -23.61 8.51
CA ASN A 512 -3.13 -24.74 7.65
C ASN A 512 -2.22 -24.37 6.48
N LEU A 513 -2.01 -23.06 6.25
CA LEU A 513 -1.09 -22.57 5.23
C LEU A 513 0.22 -22.15 5.85
N PRO A 514 1.37 -22.61 5.38
CA PRO A 514 2.66 -22.21 5.92
C PRO A 514 2.93 -20.72 5.66
N VAL A 515 3.49 -20.05 6.66
CA VAL A 515 3.87 -18.63 6.56
C VAL A 515 5.37 -18.43 6.36
N ALA A 516 6.17 -19.43 6.71
CA ALA A 516 7.63 -19.46 6.56
C ALA A 516 8.11 -20.90 6.53
N GLN A 517 9.35 -21.07 6.07
CA GLN A 517 10.05 -22.35 6.10
C GLN A 517 11.34 -22.21 6.89
N PHE A 518 11.58 -23.12 7.84
CA PHE A 518 12.80 -23.16 8.62
C PHE A 518 13.45 -24.53 8.46
N GLY A 519 14.53 -24.61 7.70
CA GLY A 519 15.08 -25.86 7.23
C GLY A 519 14.05 -26.65 6.39
N SER A 520 13.72 -27.88 6.80
CA SER A 520 12.69 -28.72 6.18
C SER A 520 11.29 -28.54 6.80
N GLN A 521 11.14 -27.71 7.85
CA GLN A 521 9.89 -27.55 8.56
C GLN A 521 9.10 -26.34 8.06
N ASN A 522 7.84 -26.54 7.72
CA ASN A 522 6.89 -25.46 7.47
C ASN A 522 6.41 -24.90 8.81
N LEU A 523 6.45 -23.59 8.95
CA LEU A 523 5.94 -22.88 10.11
C LEU A 523 4.55 -22.33 9.82
N SER A 524 3.64 -22.49 10.78
CA SER A 524 2.26 -22.01 10.72
C SER A 524 2.02 -20.93 11.75
N SER A 525 1.16 -19.96 11.43
CA SER A 525 0.73 -18.88 12.34
C SER A 525 -0.69 -18.47 12.00
N ASN A 526 -1.43 -17.96 12.99
CA ASN A 526 -2.76 -17.37 12.78
C ASN A 526 -2.71 -15.97 12.15
N PHE A 527 -1.52 -15.39 12.05
CA PHE A 527 -1.25 -14.08 11.48
C PHE A 527 -0.04 -14.16 10.56
N ASN A 528 -0.05 -13.34 9.50
CA ASN A 528 1.05 -13.25 8.56
C ASN A 528 1.33 -11.81 8.17
N PHE A 529 2.57 -11.53 7.75
CA PHE A 529 2.94 -10.27 7.10
C PHE A 529 2.81 -10.40 5.59
N LEU A 530 2.02 -9.53 4.98
CA LEU A 530 2.02 -9.36 3.54
C LEU A 530 2.40 -7.92 3.17
N THR A 531 2.91 -7.79 1.95
CA THR A 531 3.32 -6.53 1.34
C THR A 531 2.70 -6.42 -0.05
N GLY A 532 1.97 -5.34 -0.31
CA GLY A 532 1.31 -5.11 -1.60
C GLY A 532 0.26 -4.00 -1.52
N THR A 533 -0.10 -3.45 -2.67
CA THR A 533 -1.27 -2.58 -2.82
C THR A 533 -2.57 -3.31 -2.47
N SER A 534 -2.54 -4.65 -2.50
CA SER A 534 -3.61 -5.52 -2.00
C SER A 534 -3.90 -5.34 -0.51
N MET A 535 -2.93 -4.87 0.29
CA MET A 535 -3.11 -4.56 1.71
C MET A 535 -3.54 -3.10 1.90
N ALA A 536 -3.13 -2.20 1.03
CA ALA A 536 -3.55 -0.80 1.05
C ALA A 536 -5.03 -0.63 0.68
N CYS A 537 -5.51 -1.35 -0.32
CA CYS A 537 -6.89 -1.33 -0.80
C CYS A 537 -7.93 -1.60 0.31
N PRO A 538 -7.83 -2.67 1.12
CA PRO A 538 -8.81 -2.95 2.18
C PRO A 538 -8.74 -1.94 3.34
N HIS A 539 -7.63 -1.25 3.59
CA HIS A 539 -7.60 -0.13 4.53
C HIS A 539 -8.57 0.97 4.08
N VAL A 540 -8.51 1.34 2.79
CA VAL A 540 -9.40 2.39 2.23
C VAL A 540 -10.84 1.89 2.09
N ALA A 541 -11.07 0.60 1.79
CA ALA A 541 -12.40 0.01 1.83
C ALA A 541 -13.01 0.10 3.24
N GLY A 542 -12.23 -0.18 4.28
CA GLY A 542 -12.63 0.00 5.67
C GLY A 542 -12.93 1.46 6.03
N VAL A 543 -12.12 2.42 5.55
CA VAL A 543 -12.40 3.86 5.70
C VAL A 543 -13.71 4.23 5.01
N GLY A 544 -13.96 3.73 3.79
CA GLY A 544 -15.22 3.90 3.09
C GLY A 544 -16.41 3.34 3.89
N ALA A 545 -16.23 2.21 4.57
CA ALA A 545 -17.24 1.64 5.46
C ALA A 545 -17.50 2.51 6.70
N LEU A 546 -16.45 3.09 7.31
CA LEU A 546 -16.63 4.04 8.41
C LEU A 546 -17.41 5.28 7.97
N LEU A 547 -17.08 5.85 6.80
CA LEU A 547 -17.77 7.02 6.27
C LEU A 547 -19.20 6.70 5.88
N ARG A 548 -19.48 5.53 5.28
CA ARG A 548 -20.84 5.08 4.99
C ARG A 548 -21.68 4.92 6.27
N GLY A 549 -21.07 4.41 7.37
CA GLY A 549 -21.73 4.31 8.66
C GLY A 549 -22.04 5.66 9.30
N ALA A 550 -21.14 6.64 9.15
CA ALA A 550 -21.31 7.98 9.69
C ALA A 550 -22.23 8.86 8.81
N HIS A 551 -22.19 8.68 7.49
CA HIS A 551 -22.89 9.47 6.49
C HIS A 551 -23.60 8.55 5.47
N PRO A 552 -24.72 7.91 5.85
CA PRO A 552 -25.39 6.92 5.00
C PRO A 552 -26.00 7.52 3.72
N ASP A 553 -26.18 8.83 3.68
CA ASP A 553 -26.71 9.62 2.55
C ASP A 553 -25.62 10.01 1.52
N TRP A 554 -24.35 9.83 1.82
CA TRP A 554 -23.30 10.22 0.88
C TRP A 554 -23.19 9.24 -0.31
N SER A 555 -23.00 9.82 -1.50
CA SER A 555 -22.70 9.07 -2.71
C SER A 555 -21.29 8.44 -2.65
N PRO A 556 -21.00 7.41 -3.47
CA PRO A 556 -19.65 6.89 -3.61
C PRO A 556 -18.62 7.97 -4.00
N ALA A 557 -19.03 8.94 -4.82
CA ALA A 557 -18.19 10.06 -5.23
C ALA A 557 -17.90 11.02 -4.06
N ALA A 558 -18.90 11.30 -3.23
CA ALA A 558 -18.74 12.13 -2.03
C ALA A 558 -17.79 11.47 -1.01
N ILE A 559 -17.93 10.15 -0.77
CA ILE A 559 -17.03 9.38 0.08
C ILE A 559 -15.58 9.43 -0.48
N ARG A 560 -15.40 9.16 -1.77
CA ARG A 560 -14.08 9.25 -2.43
C ARG A 560 -13.50 10.66 -2.30
N SER A 561 -14.31 11.69 -2.56
CA SER A 561 -13.89 13.08 -2.41
C SER A 561 -13.42 13.39 -0.99
N ALA A 562 -14.20 13.01 0.02
CA ALA A 562 -13.85 13.22 1.42
C ALA A 562 -12.49 12.58 1.76
N ILE A 563 -12.24 11.34 1.33
CA ILE A 563 -10.98 10.63 1.55
C ILE A 563 -9.81 11.33 0.87
N MET A 564 -9.98 11.76 -0.40
CA MET A 564 -8.91 12.37 -1.18
C MET A 564 -8.57 13.78 -0.70
N THR A 565 -9.55 14.63 -0.46
CA THR A 565 -9.33 16.06 -0.16
C THR A 565 -8.83 16.32 1.26
N THR A 566 -8.91 15.33 2.13
CA THR A 566 -8.47 15.42 3.53
C THR A 566 -7.27 14.55 3.84
N SER A 567 -6.66 13.96 2.83
CA SER A 567 -5.46 13.12 2.96
C SER A 567 -4.25 13.91 3.49
N ASP A 568 -3.34 13.22 4.15
CA ASP A 568 -2.10 13.81 4.66
C ASP A 568 -1.02 13.81 3.57
N ILE A 569 -0.43 14.98 3.33
CA ILE A 569 0.69 15.13 2.39
C ILE A 569 2.06 15.18 3.09
N PHE A 570 2.07 15.16 4.42
CA PHE A 570 3.28 15.22 5.24
C PHE A 570 3.51 13.92 6.00
N ASP A 571 4.77 13.52 6.10
CA ASP A 571 5.21 12.38 6.91
C ASP A 571 5.34 12.75 8.41
N ASN A 572 5.76 11.81 9.24
CA ASN A 572 5.95 12.00 10.68
C ASN A 572 7.20 12.83 11.04
N THR A 573 7.95 13.33 10.05
CA THR A 573 9.00 14.35 10.21
C THR A 573 8.48 15.76 9.92
N LYS A 574 7.25 15.91 9.44
CA LYS A 574 6.61 17.14 8.95
C LYS A 574 7.15 17.61 7.60
N GLU A 575 7.86 16.76 6.88
CA GLU A 575 8.26 16.96 5.50
C GLU A 575 7.23 16.33 4.56
N LEU A 576 7.23 16.71 3.27
CA LEU A 576 6.39 16.04 2.27
C LEU A 576 6.70 14.55 2.23
N ILE A 577 5.66 13.73 2.10
CA ILE A 577 5.78 12.27 1.95
C ILE A 577 6.72 11.95 0.80
N LYS A 578 7.64 11.03 1.03
CA LYS A 578 8.76 10.72 0.15
C LYS A 578 8.49 9.48 -0.69
N ASP A 579 9.13 9.41 -1.86
CA ASP A 579 9.16 8.21 -2.71
C ASP A 579 10.48 7.47 -2.50
N ILE A 580 10.41 6.22 -2.05
CA ILE A 580 11.61 5.38 -1.83
C ILE A 580 12.32 5.11 -3.16
N ALA A 581 11.56 4.97 -4.24
CA ALA A 581 12.11 4.69 -5.57
C ALA A 581 12.83 5.90 -6.21
N ASP A 582 12.57 7.12 -5.74
CA ASP A 582 13.24 8.36 -6.19
C ASP A 582 14.15 8.93 -5.09
N ASP A 583 14.99 8.09 -4.50
CA ASP A 583 15.98 8.46 -3.49
C ASP A 583 15.41 9.30 -2.33
N TYR A 584 14.20 8.95 -1.86
CA TYR A 584 13.49 9.67 -0.80
C TYR A 584 13.22 11.16 -1.09
N LYS A 585 13.09 11.54 -2.36
CA LYS A 585 12.56 12.84 -2.75
C LYS A 585 11.05 12.93 -2.48
N PRO A 586 10.47 14.14 -2.45
CA PRO A 586 9.02 14.30 -2.36
C PRO A 586 8.30 13.50 -3.44
N ALA A 587 7.35 12.66 -3.03
CA ALA A 587 6.59 11.82 -3.95
C ALA A 587 5.73 12.67 -4.89
N SER A 588 5.75 12.34 -6.17
CA SER A 588 4.86 12.98 -7.15
C SER A 588 3.41 12.50 -6.98
N PRO A 589 2.43 13.24 -7.47
CA PRO A 589 1.03 12.80 -7.45
C PRO A 589 0.79 11.49 -8.22
N LEU A 590 1.62 11.15 -9.19
CA LEU A 590 1.54 9.87 -9.90
C LEU A 590 1.98 8.68 -9.04
N ALA A 591 2.67 8.93 -7.94
CA ALA A 591 3.07 7.92 -6.97
C ALA A 591 2.16 7.91 -5.73
N LEU A 592 1.84 9.13 -5.22
CA LEU A 592 1.17 9.33 -3.93
C LEU A 592 -0.35 9.51 -4.06
N GLY A 593 -0.84 9.92 -5.23
CA GLY A 593 -2.20 10.45 -5.37
C GLY A 593 -2.35 11.78 -4.64
N SER A 594 -3.47 11.97 -3.96
CA SER A 594 -3.76 13.15 -3.14
C SER A 594 -2.97 13.19 -1.82
N GLY A 595 -2.45 12.06 -1.37
CA GLY A 595 -1.75 11.93 -0.08
C GLY A 595 -1.95 10.57 0.56
N HIS A 596 -1.73 10.49 1.86
CA HIS A 596 -1.98 9.30 2.68
C HIS A 596 -3.34 9.40 3.38
N ALA A 597 -4.11 8.32 3.42
CA ALA A 597 -5.46 8.29 3.94
C ALA A 597 -5.55 8.74 5.41
N ASN A 598 -6.49 9.65 5.73
CA ASN A 598 -6.78 10.10 7.10
C ASN A 598 -8.28 9.99 7.40
N PRO A 599 -8.73 8.89 8.03
CA PRO A 599 -10.15 8.65 8.29
C PRO A 599 -10.83 9.72 9.14
N ASN A 600 -10.10 10.29 10.11
CA ASN A 600 -10.65 11.29 11.03
C ASN A 600 -10.93 12.63 10.35
N LYS A 601 -10.05 13.05 9.44
CA LYS A 601 -10.26 14.26 8.64
C LYS A 601 -11.38 14.04 7.61
N ALA A 602 -11.43 12.84 7.01
CA ALA A 602 -12.46 12.48 6.02
C ALA A 602 -13.88 12.44 6.59
N LEU A 603 -14.03 12.30 7.91
CA LEU A 603 -15.32 12.33 8.59
C LEU A 603 -16.04 13.68 8.45
N ASP A 604 -15.30 14.78 8.46
CA ASP A 604 -15.84 16.15 8.35
C ASP A 604 -15.00 16.95 7.34
N PRO A 605 -15.18 16.70 6.03
CA PRO A 605 -14.36 17.33 5.01
C PRO A 605 -14.75 18.81 4.74
N GLY A 606 -15.91 19.25 5.15
CA GLY A 606 -16.47 20.56 4.83
C GLY A 606 -17.04 20.69 3.41
N LEU A 607 -16.26 20.33 2.38
CA LEU A 607 -16.66 20.34 0.98
C LEU A 607 -16.46 18.96 0.35
N VAL A 608 -17.36 18.59 -0.58
CA VAL A 608 -17.18 17.38 -1.39
C VAL A 608 -17.41 17.67 -2.87
N TYR A 609 -16.67 16.95 -3.72
CA TYR A 609 -16.87 16.87 -5.16
C TYR A 609 -17.78 15.68 -5.44
N ASP A 610 -18.98 15.95 -5.88
CA ASP A 610 -19.96 14.91 -6.17
C ASP A 610 -20.11 14.74 -7.69
N VAL A 611 -19.94 13.51 -8.17
CA VAL A 611 -19.93 13.15 -9.59
C VAL A 611 -21.06 12.18 -9.84
N GLY A 612 -21.93 12.51 -10.78
CA GLY A 612 -23.05 11.68 -11.19
C GLY A 612 -22.73 10.77 -12.37
N VAL A 613 -23.66 9.85 -12.67
CA VAL A 613 -23.55 8.91 -13.80
C VAL A 613 -23.33 9.62 -15.13
N GLN A 614 -24.08 10.70 -15.39
CA GLN A 614 -23.97 11.44 -16.64
C GLN A 614 -22.60 12.11 -16.82
N ASP A 615 -21.94 12.53 -15.76
CA ASP A 615 -20.60 13.11 -15.83
C ASP A 615 -19.55 12.07 -16.31
N TYR A 616 -19.67 10.83 -15.84
CA TYR A 616 -18.84 9.73 -16.36
C TYR A 616 -19.17 9.38 -17.81
N VAL A 617 -20.44 9.42 -18.21
CA VAL A 617 -20.84 9.24 -19.61
C VAL A 617 -20.24 10.36 -20.48
N ASN A 618 -20.30 11.61 -20.05
CA ASN A 618 -19.70 12.74 -20.75
C ASN A 618 -18.18 12.56 -20.93
N LEU A 619 -17.48 12.04 -19.91
CA LEU A 619 -16.05 11.71 -20.00
C LEU A 619 -15.81 10.61 -21.04
N LEU A 620 -16.56 9.51 -21.00
CA LEU A 620 -16.44 8.40 -21.96
C LEU A 620 -16.70 8.89 -23.39
N CYS A 621 -17.70 9.76 -23.61
CA CYS A 621 -17.99 10.37 -24.90
C CYS A 621 -16.82 11.24 -25.38
N ALA A 622 -16.21 12.03 -24.49
CA ALA A 622 -15.07 12.90 -24.82
C ALA A 622 -13.78 12.13 -25.14
N MET A 623 -13.63 10.93 -24.57
CA MET A 623 -12.49 10.02 -24.85
C MET A 623 -12.59 9.32 -26.22
N SER A 624 -13.48 9.77 -27.10
CA SER A 624 -13.71 9.18 -28.44
C SER A 624 -14.14 7.72 -28.41
N SER A 625 -14.75 7.28 -27.32
CA SER A 625 -15.36 5.95 -27.22
C SER A 625 -16.57 5.85 -28.16
N THR A 626 -16.69 4.72 -28.86
CA THR A 626 -17.87 4.48 -29.67
C THR A 626 -19.11 4.31 -28.80
N GLN A 627 -20.32 4.60 -29.32
CA GLN A 627 -21.56 4.34 -28.59
C GLN A 627 -21.65 2.89 -28.12
N GLN A 628 -21.14 1.94 -28.90
CA GLN A 628 -21.05 0.53 -28.50
C GLN A 628 -20.16 0.34 -27.26
N ASN A 629 -18.97 0.94 -27.23
CA ASN A 629 -18.05 0.83 -26.08
C ASN A 629 -18.65 1.48 -24.82
N ILE A 630 -19.32 2.64 -24.99
CA ILE A 630 -20.03 3.28 -23.87
C ILE A 630 -21.15 2.37 -23.37
N SER A 631 -21.93 1.78 -24.29
CA SER A 631 -23.05 0.88 -23.95
C SER A 631 -22.60 -0.38 -23.20
N ILE A 632 -21.39 -0.91 -23.48
CA ILE A 632 -20.80 -2.03 -22.73
C ILE A 632 -20.64 -1.65 -21.25
N ILE A 633 -20.15 -0.44 -20.97
CA ILE A 633 -19.91 0.03 -19.60
C ILE A 633 -21.21 0.40 -18.90
N THR A 634 -22.07 1.19 -19.59
CA THR A 634 -23.29 1.77 -18.98
C THR A 634 -24.49 0.83 -19.03
N ARG A 635 -24.43 -0.23 -19.83
CA ARG A 635 -25.56 -1.14 -20.12
C ARG A 635 -26.76 -0.44 -20.76
N SER A 636 -26.57 0.77 -21.27
CA SER A 636 -27.60 1.56 -21.95
C SER A 636 -27.28 1.66 -23.43
N SER A 637 -28.27 1.42 -24.29
CA SER A 637 -28.15 1.63 -25.73
C SER A 637 -28.30 3.11 -26.13
N THR A 638 -28.79 3.95 -25.22
CA THR A 638 -29.08 5.38 -25.46
C THR A 638 -28.30 6.23 -24.47
N ASN A 639 -27.02 6.47 -24.77
CA ASN A 639 -26.18 7.34 -23.96
C ASN A 639 -26.19 8.77 -24.47
N ASN A 640 -26.43 9.72 -23.58
CA ASN A 640 -26.44 11.15 -23.95
C ASN A 640 -25.02 11.68 -24.02
N CYS A 641 -24.52 11.91 -25.22
CA CYS A 641 -23.21 12.53 -25.50
C CYS A 641 -23.34 13.99 -25.98
N SER A 642 -24.36 14.73 -25.59
CA SER A 642 -24.54 16.12 -26.01
C SER A 642 -23.50 17.08 -25.43
N ASN A 643 -22.93 16.75 -24.29
CA ASN A 643 -21.94 17.56 -23.57
C ASN A 643 -20.69 16.74 -23.20
N PRO A 644 -19.90 16.28 -24.20
CA PRO A 644 -18.69 15.52 -23.91
C PRO A 644 -17.67 16.40 -23.22
N SER A 645 -17.01 15.89 -22.15
CA SER A 645 -16.01 16.66 -21.42
C SER A 645 -14.93 15.74 -20.85
N LEU A 646 -13.66 16.07 -21.09
CA LEU A 646 -12.50 15.46 -20.43
C LEU A 646 -12.29 16.03 -19.03
N ASP A 647 -12.94 17.15 -18.69
CA ASP A 647 -12.89 17.80 -17.40
C ASP A 647 -13.98 17.24 -16.47
N LEU A 648 -13.66 16.13 -15.80
CA LEU A 648 -14.54 15.51 -14.81
C LEU A 648 -14.50 16.30 -13.49
N ASN A 649 -15.65 16.42 -12.80
CA ASN A 649 -15.74 17.07 -11.48
C ASN A 649 -15.02 16.23 -10.39
N TYR A 650 -13.73 16.04 -10.55
CA TYR A 650 -12.87 15.19 -9.72
C TYR A 650 -12.02 16.02 -8.75
N PRO A 651 -11.70 15.53 -7.54
CA PRO A 651 -10.92 16.28 -6.55
C PRO A 651 -9.41 16.29 -6.83
N SER A 652 -9.03 16.18 -8.08
CA SER A 652 -7.66 16.33 -8.58
C SER A 652 -7.67 16.87 -10.01
N PHE A 653 -6.51 17.27 -10.50
CA PHE A 653 -6.35 17.85 -11.84
C PHE A 653 -5.13 17.28 -12.50
N ILE A 654 -5.19 17.00 -13.81
CA ILE A 654 -4.07 16.64 -14.63
C ILE A 654 -4.16 17.38 -15.97
N GLY A 655 -3.14 18.13 -16.34
CA GLY A 655 -3.03 18.87 -17.60
C GLY A 655 -1.85 18.37 -18.43
N PHE A 656 -2.07 18.19 -19.73
CA PHE A 656 -1.03 17.77 -20.68
C PHE A 656 -0.54 18.96 -21.49
N PHE A 657 0.73 19.29 -21.35
CA PHE A 657 1.37 20.42 -22.01
C PHE A 657 2.15 19.93 -23.22
N SER A 658 1.61 20.17 -24.42
CA SER A 658 2.24 19.81 -25.71
C SER A 658 2.44 21.02 -26.60
N SER A 659 3.51 21.04 -27.45
CA SER A 659 3.70 22.08 -28.42
C SER A 659 2.81 21.87 -29.65
N ASN A 660 1.96 22.82 -29.96
CA ASN A 660 1.41 22.94 -31.29
C ASN A 660 2.47 23.72 -32.15
N GLY A 661 3.37 22.99 -32.77
CA GLY A 661 4.37 23.28 -33.80
C GLY A 661 4.72 24.70 -34.27
N SER A 662 4.28 25.79 -33.66
CA SER A 662 4.53 27.13 -34.18
C SER A 662 4.73 28.16 -33.07
N SER A 663 5.90 28.25 -32.54
CA SER A 663 6.60 29.42 -31.98
C SER A 663 7.48 29.08 -30.78
N ASN A 664 8.60 29.75 -30.64
CA ASN A 664 9.68 29.49 -29.68
C ASN A 664 9.39 29.85 -28.21
N GLU A 665 8.16 30.22 -27.85
CA GLU A 665 7.76 30.59 -26.48
C GLU A 665 6.33 30.12 -26.13
N SER A 666 6.01 28.87 -26.35
CA SER A 666 4.64 28.41 -26.09
C SER A 666 4.43 28.07 -24.62
N ARG A 667 3.87 29.01 -23.84
CA ARG A 667 3.18 28.72 -22.61
C ARG A 667 1.83 28.11 -22.96
N VAL A 668 1.51 26.97 -22.36
CA VAL A 668 0.21 26.31 -22.54
C VAL A 668 -0.64 26.58 -21.30
N ALA A 669 -1.92 26.82 -21.49
CA ALA A 669 -2.86 27.02 -20.41
C ALA A 669 -3.94 25.93 -20.42
N TRP A 670 -4.20 25.36 -19.25
CA TRP A 670 -5.35 24.50 -18.99
C TRP A 670 -6.32 25.20 -18.06
N GLU A 671 -7.62 25.10 -18.35
CA GLU A 671 -8.69 25.58 -17.50
C GLU A 671 -9.55 24.39 -17.09
N PHE A 672 -9.78 24.25 -15.79
CA PHE A 672 -10.62 23.24 -15.18
C PHE A 672 -11.79 23.91 -14.47
N GLN A 673 -12.98 23.35 -14.58
CA GLN A 673 -14.14 23.80 -13.83
C GLN A 673 -14.52 22.75 -12.80
N ARG A 674 -14.76 23.18 -11.57
CA ARG A 674 -15.18 22.30 -10.47
C ARG A 674 -16.38 22.86 -9.76
N THR A 675 -17.23 21.96 -9.30
CA THR A 675 -18.39 22.26 -8.45
C THR A 675 -18.22 21.50 -7.14
N VAL A 676 -18.29 22.22 -6.04
CA VAL A 676 -18.20 21.65 -4.68
C VAL A 676 -19.52 21.82 -3.95
N THR A 677 -19.88 20.83 -3.14
CA THR A 677 -21.05 20.84 -2.27
C THR A 677 -20.61 21.06 -0.83
N ASN A 678 -21.18 22.03 -0.14
CA ASN A 678 -20.95 22.27 1.28
C ASN A 678 -21.65 21.18 2.12
N VAL A 679 -20.90 20.26 2.72
CA VAL A 679 -21.41 19.24 3.65
C VAL A 679 -21.16 19.61 5.11
N GLY A 680 -20.42 20.70 5.35
CA GLY A 680 -20.13 21.27 6.66
C GLY A 680 -21.26 22.13 7.21
N GLU A 681 -20.89 23.17 7.94
CA GLU A 681 -21.81 24.09 8.60
C GLU A 681 -22.45 25.09 7.61
N LYS A 682 -23.57 25.69 8.01
CA LYS A 682 -24.18 26.82 7.31
C LYS A 682 -23.28 28.06 7.42
N GLN A 683 -23.42 28.95 6.43
CA GLN A 683 -22.73 30.26 6.42
C GLN A 683 -21.22 30.15 6.54
N THR A 684 -20.61 29.31 5.70
CA THR A 684 -19.16 29.07 5.70
C THR A 684 -18.49 29.77 4.51
N ILE A 685 -17.30 30.33 4.72
CA ILE A 685 -16.50 30.96 3.69
C ILE A 685 -15.19 30.20 3.53
N TYR A 686 -14.96 29.66 2.35
CA TYR A 686 -13.72 29.02 1.98
C TYR A 686 -12.86 29.96 1.13
N SER A 687 -11.57 30.05 1.46
CA SER A 687 -10.58 30.81 0.68
C SER A 687 -9.60 29.86 0.01
N ALA A 688 -9.33 30.11 -1.28
CA ALA A 688 -8.37 29.35 -2.07
C ALA A 688 -6.93 29.76 -1.75
N ASN A 689 -6.06 28.78 -1.57
CA ASN A 689 -4.62 28.96 -1.51
C ASN A 689 -3.96 27.97 -2.49
N VAL A 690 -3.01 28.44 -3.29
CA VAL A 690 -2.31 27.63 -4.31
C VAL A 690 -0.83 27.57 -3.97
N THR A 691 -0.24 26.38 -3.99
CA THR A 691 1.22 26.25 -3.86
C THR A 691 1.91 26.88 -5.06
N PRO A 692 2.80 27.87 -4.87
CA PRO A 692 3.54 28.47 -5.97
C PRO A 692 4.57 27.49 -6.51
N ILE A 693 4.62 27.34 -7.86
CA ILE A 693 5.60 26.51 -8.55
C ILE A 693 6.35 27.36 -9.55
N LYS A 694 7.67 27.26 -9.54
CA LYS A 694 8.54 28.01 -10.42
C LYS A 694 8.19 27.78 -11.88
N GLY A 695 7.89 28.85 -12.59
CA GLY A 695 7.54 28.81 -14.01
C GLY A 695 6.05 28.69 -14.30
N PHE A 696 5.21 28.25 -13.36
CA PHE A 696 3.77 28.12 -13.54
C PHE A 696 3.03 29.32 -12.93
N ASN A 697 1.98 29.77 -13.64
CA ASN A 697 0.98 30.70 -13.14
C ASN A 697 -0.32 29.93 -12.90
N VAL A 698 -0.75 29.88 -11.63
CA VAL A 698 -1.96 29.15 -11.26
C VAL A 698 -2.95 30.12 -10.63
N SER A 699 -4.16 30.19 -11.16
CA SER A 699 -5.21 31.11 -10.67
C SER A 699 -6.53 30.40 -10.46
N VAL A 700 -7.27 30.84 -9.44
CA VAL A 700 -8.56 30.29 -9.03
C VAL A 700 -9.61 31.39 -9.03
N VAL A 701 -10.73 31.20 -9.71
CA VAL A 701 -11.81 32.18 -9.83
C VAL A 701 -13.17 31.53 -9.59
N PRO A 702 -13.96 31.99 -8.59
CA PRO A 702 -13.58 32.96 -7.56
C PRO A 702 -12.56 32.38 -6.55
N SER A 703 -11.75 33.20 -5.95
CA SER A 703 -10.79 32.79 -4.91
C SER A 703 -11.44 32.62 -3.53
N LYS A 704 -12.74 32.93 -3.41
CA LYS A 704 -13.55 32.73 -2.20
C LYS A 704 -14.89 32.13 -2.58
N LEU A 705 -15.30 31.09 -1.86
CA LEU A 705 -16.62 30.47 -1.97
C LEU A 705 -17.40 30.80 -0.68
N VAL A 706 -18.57 31.46 -0.84
CA VAL A 706 -19.42 31.90 0.27
C VAL A 706 -20.71 31.07 0.24
N PHE A 707 -20.78 30.05 1.08
CA PHE A 707 -21.94 29.20 1.25
C PHE A 707 -22.91 29.80 2.28
N LYS A 708 -24.18 29.80 1.95
CA LYS A 708 -25.27 30.26 2.84
C LYS A 708 -25.92 29.10 3.57
N GLU A 709 -26.01 27.94 2.91
CA GLU A 709 -26.73 26.78 3.41
C GLU A 709 -25.87 25.50 3.30
N LYS A 710 -26.24 24.49 4.10
CA LYS A 710 -25.73 23.13 3.93
C LYS A 710 -26.29 22.55 2.62
N ASN A 711 -25.52 21.74 1.92
CA ASN A 711 -25.79 21.15 0.61
C ASN A 711 -25.86 22.16 -0.55
N GLU A 712 -25.52 23.43 -0.32
CA GLU A 712 -25.36 24.41 -1.40
C GLU A 712 -24.17 24.02 -2.28
N LYS A 713 -24.34 24.23 -3.60
CA LYS A 713 -23.30 23.93 -4.60
C LYS A 713 -22.76 25.22 -5.19
N LEU A 714 -21.45 25.39 -5.18
CA LEU A 714 -20.74 26.50 -5.81
C LEU A 714 -19.65 25.99 -6.73
N SER A 715 -19.46 26.74 -7.82
CA SER A 715 -18.43 26.39 -8.83
C SER A 715 -17.29 27.37 -8.82
N TYR A 716 -16.10 26.86 -9.21
CA TYR A 716 -14.91 27.65 -9.44
C TYR A 716 -14.16 27.14 -10.66
N LYS A 717 -13.28 27.99 -11.21
CA LYS A 717 -12.36 27.65 -12.27
C LYS A 717 -10.93 27.70 -11.75
N LEU A 718 -10.14 26.69 -12.10
CA LEU A 718 -8.71 26.62 -11.90
C LEU A 718 -8.03 26.75 -13.27
N ARG A 719 -7.17 27.76 -13.44
CA ARG A 719 -6.34 27.93 -14.64
C ARG A 719 -4.88 27.70 -14.28
N ILE A 720 -4.25 26.78 -14.99
CA ILE A 720 -2.82 26.46 -14.87
C ILE A 720 -2.16 26.84 -16.18
N GLU A 721 -1.19 27.76 -16.15
CA GLU A 721 -0.44 28.22 -17.30
C GLU A 721 1.05 28.07 -17.03
N GLY A 722 1.78 27.38 -17.90
CA GLY A 722 3.19 27.13 -17.65
C GLY A 722 3.96 26.65 -18.87
N PRO A 723 5.27 26.43 -18.68
CA PRO A 723 6.13 25.85 -19.69
C PRO A 723 5.82 24.36 -19.89
N MET A 724 6.32 23.78 -20.96
CA MET A 724 6.22 22.34 -21.25
C MET A 724 7.23 21.54 -20.44
N VAL A 725 7.04 21.53 -19.14
CA VAL A 725 7.82 20.73 -18.19
C VAL A 725 6.88 20.10 -17.16
N GLU A 726 7.31 19.03 -16.54
CA GLU A 726 6.55 18.45 -15.45
C GLU A 726 6.58 19.35 -14.22
N GLY A 727 5.48 19.43 -13.52
CA GLY A 727 5.34 20.13 -12.25
C GLY A 727 4.06 19.74 -11.55
N PHE A 728 4.04 19.79 -10.25
CA PHE A 728 2.85 19.53 -9.46
C PHE A 728 2.74 20.49 -8.29
N GLY A 729 1.53 20.64 -7.78
CA GLY A 729 1.25 21.47 -6.63
C GLY A 729 -0.12 21.18 -6.04
N TYR A 730 -0.50 22.03 -5.11
CA TYR A 730 -1.72 21.85 -4.34
C TYR A 730 -2.59 23.11 -4.43
N LEU A 731 -3.89 22.93 -4.66
CA LEU A 731 -4.92 23.90 -4.38
C LEU A 731 -5.54 23.54 -3.03
N THR A 732 -5.59 24.47 -2.11
CA THR A 732 -6.19 24.26 -0.80
C THR A 732 -7.35 25.23 -0.59
N TRP A 733 -8.51 24.70 -0.27
CA TRP A 733 -9.66 25.46 0.22
C TRP A 733 -9.68 25.41 1.73
N THR A 734 -9.63 26.57 2.39
CA THR A 734 -9.59 26.67 3.84
C THR A 734 -10.70 27.57 4.36
N ASP A 735 -11.35 27.14 5.44
CA ASP A 735 -12.15 27.94 6.35
C ASP A 735 -11.48 27.97 7.73
N MET A 736 -12.19 28.38 8.79
CA MET A 736 -11.67 28.41 10.15
C MET A 736 -11.46 27.00 10.77
N LYS A 737 -12.06 25.95 10.19
CA LYS A 737 -12.10 24.59 10.74
C LYS A 737 -11.47 23.57 9.80
N HIS A 738 -11.64 23.74 8.49
CA HIS A 738 -11.28 22.75 7.46
C HIS A 738 -10.14 23.26 6.59
N ALA A 739 -9.30 22.33 6.14
CA ALA A 739 -8.33 22.53 5.08
C ALA A 739 -8.44 21.36 4.09
N GLN A 740 -8.93 21.65 2.89
CA GLN A 740 -9.07 20.68 1.81
C GLN A 740 -7.98 20.86 0.78
N VAL A 741 -7.23 19.81 0.52
CA VAL A 741 -6.10 19.82 -0.41
C VAL A 741 -6.48 19.07 -1.68
N GLN A 742 -6.32 19.71 -2.83
CA GLN A 742 -6.45 19.10 -4.15
C GLN A 742 -5.10 19.18 -4.84
N VAL A 743 -4.65 18.05 -5.35
CA VAL A 743 -3.41 17.94 -6.09
C VAL A 743 -3.63 18.25 -7.58
N TRP A 744 -2.69 18.93 -8.18
CA TRP A 744 -2.62 19.11 -9.62
C TRP A 744 -1.24 18.72 -10.17
N GLU A 745 -1.22 18.27 -11.40
CA GLU A 745 -0.01 17.91 -12.13
C GLU A 745 -0.06 18.46 -13.54
N ALA A 746 1.04 19.07 -13.98
CA ALA A 746 1.34 19.44 -15.34
C ALA A 746 2.31 18.42 -15.92
N LYS A 747 1.96 17.79 -17.01
CA LYS A 747 2.75 16.73 -17.61
C LYS A 747 3.15 17.04 -19.03
N GLU A 748 4.41 16.81 -19.38
CA GLU A 748 4.85 16.79 -20.76
C GLU A 748 4.28 15.57 -21.48
N MET A 749 3.60 15.80 -22.62
CA MET A 749 3.03 14.70 -23.40
C MET A 749 4.08 14.13 -24.35
N CYS A 750 4.57 12.92 -24.06
CA CYS A 750 5.33 12.12 -25.02
C CYS A 750 4.34 11.34 -25.90
N ILE A 751 4.32 11.64 -27.19
CA ILE A 751 3.52 10.89 -28.17
C ILE A 751 4.45 9.90 -28.86
N VAL A 752 4.20 8.60 -28.74
CA VAL A 752 4.95 7.52 -29.41
C VAL A 752 4.12 6.93 -30.54
N VAL A 753 4.54 7.02 -31.80
CA VAL A 753 3.84 6.44 -32.95
C VAL A 753 4.38 5.07 -33.30
N SER A 754 3.54 4.05 -33.27
CA SER A 754 3.85 2.72 -33.84
C SER A 754 3.39 2.60 -35.29
N LEU A 755 4.29 2.18 -36.12
CA LEU A 755 4.02 1.93 -37.54
C LEU A 755 3.61 0.47 -37.74
N ILE A 756 2.41 0.21 -38.24
CA ILE A 756 1.97 -1.12 -38.63
C ILE A 756 2.21 -1.29 -40.14
N ILE A 757 3.05 -2.22 -40.51
CA ILE A 757 3.32 -2.59 -41.92
C ILE A 757 2.57 -3.88 -42.21
N LEU A 758 1.58 -3.84 -43.11
CA LEU A 758 0.83 -5.00 -43.57
C LEU A 758 1.30 -5.41 -44.96
N ASP A 759 1.74 -6.65 -45.17
CA ASP A 759 2.00 -7.24 -46.49
C ASP A 759 0.78 -8.04 -46.99
N ARG A 760 0.30 -7.59 -48.14
CA ARG A 760 -0.68 -8.38 -48.94
C ARG A 760 -0.04 -8.72 -50.30
N THR A 761 0.74 -9.77 -50.33
CA THR A 761 1.10 -10.44 -51.59
C THR A 761 1.03 -11.96 -51.36
N GLY A 762 -0.20 -12.49 -51.35
CA GLY A 762 -0.48 -13.89 -51.56
C GLY A 762 -1.65 -14.03 -52.50
N PRO A 763 -1.68 -15.03 -53.44
CA PRO A 763 -2.80 -15.23 -54.31
C PRO A 763 -4.05 -15.59 -53.51
N SER A 764 -5.19 -15.04 -53.90
CA SER A 764 -6.52 -15.35 -53.34
C SER A 764 -6.77 -16.83 -53.41
N LEU A 765 -6.84 -17.47 -52.24
CA LEU A 765 -7.50 -18.78 -52.07
C LEU A 765 -8.87 -18.49 -51.46
N ASP A 766 -9.89 -18.70 -52.28
CA ASP A 766 -11.28 -18.64 -51.84
C ASP A 766 -11.53 -19.76 -50.81
N GLY A 767 -12.04 -19.35 -49.65
CA GLY A 767 -12.72 -20.22 -48.71
C GLY A 767 -11.99 -20.60 -47.43
N VAL A 768 -11.68 -19.62 -46.52
CA VAL A 768 -11.51 -19.90 -45.09
C VAL A 768 -11.94 -18.65 -44.29
N GLY A 769 -12.70 -18.87 -43.21
CA GLY A 769 -13.43 -17.98 -42.39
C GLY A 769 -12.69 -16.82 -41.71
N PRO A 770 -13.33 -16.09 -40.74
CA PRO A 770 -13.00 -14.69 -40.42
C PRO A 770 -11.63 -14.50 -39.84
N LEU A 771 -10.89 -13.56 -40.44
CA LEU A 771 -9.61 -13.04 -40.00
C LEU A 771 -9.74 -12.43 -38.59
N LEU A 772 -8.83 -12.76 -37.68
CA LEU A 772 -8.65 -12.12 -36.40
C LEU A 772 -8.38 -10.62 -36.60
N PRO A 773 -9.00 -9.74 -35.81
CA PRO A 773 -8.77 -8.30 -35.95
C PRO A 773 -7.32 -7.96 -35.57
N ALA A 774 -6.62 -7.26 -36.47
CA ALA A 774 -5.32 -6.67 -36.19
C ALA A 774 -5.49 -5.60 -35.09
N VAL A 775 -4.79 -5.74 -33.98
CA VAL A 775 -4.76 -4.73 -32.92
C VAL A 775 -3.76 -3.64 -33.32
N PRO A 776 -4.17 -2.40 -33.50
CA PRO A 776 -3.25 -1.30 -33.80
C PRO A 776 -2.50 -0.90 -32.53
N ILE A 777 -1.19 -0.87 -32.59
CA ILE A 777 -0.33 -0.23 -31.58
C ILE A 777 0.20 1.06 -32.19
N LEU A 778 -0.15 2.20 -31.61
CA LEU A 778 0.26 3.54 -32.02
C LEU A 778 1.24 4.11 -31.00
N CYS A 779 2.44 4.48 -31.41
CA CYS A 779 3.41 5.15 -30.56
C CYS A 779 3.94 6.44 -31.24
N PHE A 780 3.97 7.58 -30.57
CA PHE A 780 4.49 8.87 -31.08
C PHE A 780 5.53 9.45 -30.13
N VAL A 781 6.64 9.95 -30.59
CA VAL A 781 7.64 10.67 -29.79
C VAL A 781 7.72 12.12 -30.27
N SER A 782 7.36 13.08 -29.42
CA SER A 782 7.31 14.50 -29.80
C SER A 782 8.23 15.43 -28.99
N SER A 783 9.15 14.94 -28.13
CA SER A 783 10.03 15.85 -27.43
C SER A 783 11.52 15.53 -27.58
N LYS A 784 12.35 16.57 -27.50
CA LYS A 784 13.83 16.44 -27.52
C LYS A 784 14.38 15.65 -26.33
N GLN A 785 13.63 15.55 -25.21
CA GLN A 785 14.05 14.79 -24.03
C GLN A 785 13.77 13.31 -24.21
N CYS A 786 12.65 12.91 -24.80
CA CYS A 786 12.38 11.52 -25.15
C CYS A 786 13.40 11.01 -26.19
N PHE A 787 13.79 11.85 -27.14
CA PHE A 787 14.83 11.54 -28.11
C PHE A 787 16.24 11.42 -27.46
N ARG A 788 16.54 12.24 -26.45
CA ARG A 788 17.80 12.11 -25.68
C ARG A 788 17.84 10.85 -24.82
N TYR A 789 16.71 10.42 -24.26
CA TYR A 789 16.63 9.18 -23.50
C TYR A 789 16.84 7.95 -24.39
N LEU A 790 16.26 7.92 -25.58
CA LEU A 790 16.47 6.86 -26.56
C LEU A 790 17.92 6.87 -27.09
N HIS A 791 18.53 8.07 -27.33
CA HIS A 791 19.92 8.21 -27.79
C HIS A 791 20.97 7.89 -26.73
N SER A 792 20.66 7.92 -25.45
CA SER A 792 21.60 7.56 -24.38
C SER A 792 21.81 6.06 -24.20
N HIS A 793 21.00 5.21 -24.87
CA HIS A 793 21.14 3.75 -24.83
C HIS A 793 21.71 3.20 -26.16
N PRO A 794 23.00 2.77 -26.18
CA PRO A 794 23.71 2.39 -27.42
C PRO A 794 23.07 1.27 -28.24
N HIS A 795 22.25 0.44 -27.59
CA HIS A 795 21.58 -0.71 -28.24
C HIS A 795 20.34 -0.32 -29.06
N PHE A 796 19.65 0.80 -28.70
CA PHE A 796 18.47 1.26 -29.42
C PHE A 796 18.81 2.12 -30.65
N HIS A 797 19.86 2.93 -30.53
CA HIS A 797 20.27 3.84 -31.61
C HIS A 797 20.57 3.10 -32.96
N ASN A 798 21.23 1.93 -32.90
CA ASN A 798 21.55 1.16 -34.08
C ASN A 798 20.35 0.46 -34.73
N ALA A 799 19.34 0.07 -33.95
CA ALA A 799 18.14 -0.57 -34.47
C ALA A 799 17.18 0.43 -35.12
N GLU A 800 17.05 1.64 -34.52
CA GLU A 800 16.19 2.71 -35.00
C GLU A 800 16.74 3.33 -36.29
N MET A 801 18.04 3.61 -36.37
CA MET A 801 18.69 4.12 -37.57
C MET A 801 18.70 3.12 -38.73
N ALA A 802 18.81 1.82 -38.42
CA ALA A 802 18.68 0.78 -39.43
C ALA A 802 17.24 0.68 -39.96
N LEU A 803 16.24 0.87 -39.13
CA LEU A 803 14.83 0.85 -39.51
C LEU A 803 14.45 2.09 -40.35
N LEU A 804 14.85 3.29 -39.91
CA LEU A 804 14.61 4.55 -40.66
C LEU A 804 15.30 4.56 -42.04
N ASN A 805 16.53 4.06 -42.11
CA ASN A 805 17.25 3.93 -43.37
C ASN A 805 16.65 2.83 -44.29
N PHE A 806 16.16 1.77 -43.74
CA PHE A 806 15.50 0.71 -44.48
C PHE A 806 14.14 1.13 -45.05
N LEU A 807 13.40 1.98 -44.33
CA LEU A 807 12.06 2.43 -44.74
C LEU A 807 12.09 3.65 -45.65
N ASN A 808 13.24 4.34 -45.82
CA ASN A 808 13.39 5.53 -46.62
C ASN A 808 12.33 6.61 -46.35
N VAL A 809 12.04 6.85 -45.06
CA VAL A 809 10.99 7.75 -44.57
C VAL A 809 11.59 9.11 -44.24
N ASN A 810 11.10 10.15 -44.88
CA ASN A 810 11.50 11.54 -44.63
C ASN A 810 10.61 12.09 -43.49
N VAL A 811 11.24 12.46 -42.39
CA VAL A 811 10.54 12.83 -41.11
C VAL A 811 9.93 14.26 -41.19
N SER A 812 10.18 15.02 -42.30
CA SER A 812 9.73 16.42 -42.45
C SER A 812 8.24 16.59 -42.86
N LEU A 813 7.44 15.54 -42.96
CA LEU A 813 6.08 15.60 -43.53
C LEU A 813 4.92 15.49 -42.56
N ILE A 814 5.12 15.60 -41.23
CA ILE A 814 4.04 15.51 -40.23
C ILE A 814 3.88 16.87 -39.56
N GLU A 815 3.19 17.80 -40.20
CA GLU A 815 2.92 19.16 -39.67
C GLU A 815 1.51 19.36 -39.10
N ASP A 816 0.60 18.40 -39.16
CA ASP A 816 -0.77 18.58 -38.65
C ASP A 816 -1.28 17.43 -37.73
N PRO A 817 -1.33 17.63 -36.41
CA PRO A 817 -1.76 16.61 -35.47
C PRO A 817 -3.27 16.34 -35.44
N LEU A 818 -4.10 17.11 -36.17
CA LEU A 818 -5.56 17.03 -36.05
C LEU A 818 -6.26 16.27 -37.20
N ARG A 819 -5.53 15.75 -38.18
CA ARG A 819 -6.08 14.92 -39.26
C ARG A 819 -5.48 13.53 -39.26
N PHE A 820 -6.05 12.65 -38.49
CA PHE A 820 -5.67 11.24 -38.48
C PHE A 820 -6.33 10.49 -39.63
N GLN A 821 -5.54 10.18 -40.65
CA GLN A 821 -5.77 9.05 -41.54
C GLN A 821 -4.56 8.11 -41.44
N PRO A 822 -4.75 6.79 -41.37
CA PRO A 822 -3.63 5.85 -41.30
C PRO A 822 -2.81 5.92 -42.58
N LEU A 823 -1.53 6.20 -42.46
CA LEU A 823 -0.59 6.15 -43.59
C LEU A 823 -0.27 4.68 -43.88
N ILE A 824 -0.79 4.15 -44.97
CA ILE A 824 -0.50 2.78 -45.41
C ILE A 824 0.68 2.84 -46.37
N ILE A 825 1.84 2.34 -45.94
CA ILE A 825 3.02 2.20 -46.78
C ILE A 825 3.04 0.76 -47.33
N ARG A 826 2.94 0.60 -48.65
CA ARG A 826 3.07 -0.68 -49.33
C ARG A 826 4.53 -0.93 -49.70
N LYS A 827 5.25 -1.72 -48.93
CA LYS A 827 6.48 -2.41 -49.33
C LYS A 827 6.68 -3.67 -48.48
N ARG A 828 7.34 -4.70 -49.03
CA ARG A 828 7.56 -6.03 -48.49
C ARG A 828 7.90 -6.02 -46.98
N SER A 829 7.11 -6.67 -46.16
CA SER A 829 6.97 -6.47 -44.74
C SER A 829 7.41 -7.66 -43.91
N MET A 830 8.05 -7.35 -42.82
CA MET A 830 8.09 -8.18 -41.62
C MET A 830 7.53 -7.39 -40.44
N VAL A 831 6.67 -8.04 -39.67
CA VAL A 831 6.13 -7.47 -38.41
C VAL A 831 7.09 -7.85 -37.29
N PHE A 832 7.62 -6.84 -36.57
CA PHE A 832 8.37 -7.03 -35.34
C PHE A 832 7.58 -6.37 -34.20
N ASP A 833 7.22 -7.18 -33.21
CA ASP A 833 6.61 -6.68 -31.99
C ASP A 833 7.73 -6.48 -30.95
N PHE A 834 8.01 -5.25 -30.57
CA PHE A 834 8.92 -4.92 -29.49
C PHE A 834 8.10 -4.32 -28.33
N LYS A 835 7.91 -5.07 -27.28
CA LYS A 835 7.44 -4.54 -26.01
C LYS A 835 8.55 -3.72 -25.37
N MET A 836 8.38 -2.42 -25.30
CA MET A 836 9.15 -1.59 -24.37
C MET A 836 8.50 -1.68 -22.99
N CYS A 837 8.91 -2.63 -22.24
CA CYS A 837 8.93 -2.76 -20.78
C CYS A 837 9.50 -4.15 -20.52
N GLY A 838 10.69 -4.20 -19.94
CA GLY A 838 11.32 -5.48 -19.59
C GLY A 838 10.41 -6.26 -18.67
N LEU A 839 10.16 -7.48 -19.03
CA LEU A 839 9.45 -8.56 -18.38
C LEU A 839 8.14 -8.95 -19.08
N ASP A 840 8.01 -10.25 -19.38
CA ASP A 840 6.84 -10.98 -19.83
C ASP A 840 6.63 -11.28 -21.33
N LEU A 841 7.69 -11.36 -22.12
CA LEU A 841 7.61 -12.08 -23.40
C LEU A 841 7.65 -13.62 -23.26
N VAL A 842 8.08 -14.11 -22.11
CA VAL A 842 8.26 -15.56 -21.88
C VAL A 842 6.96 -16.24 -21.48
N ASP A 843 6.11 -15.60 -20.67
CA ASP A 843 4.88 -16.22 -20.17
C ASP A 843 3.72 -16.23 -21.18
N THR A 844 3.68 -15.30 -22.12
CA THR A 844 2.61 -15.24 -23.13
C THR A 844 2.84 -16.23 -24.29
N MET A 845 4.07 -16.67 -24.52
CA MET A 845 4.40 -17.65 -25.57
C MET A 845 4.25 -19.11 -25.14
N TYR A 846 4.24 -19.42 -23.85
CA TYR A 846 4.15 -20.78 -23.33
C TYR A 846 2.71 -21.30 -23.15
N GLY A 847 1.70 -20.48 -23.36
CA GLY A 847 0.30 -20.84 -23.18
C GLY A 847 -0.43 -21.39 -24.41
N ARG A 848 0.23 -21.58 -25.57
CA ARG A 848 -0.37 -22.23 -26.73
C ARG A 848 0.55 -23.29 -27.28
N GLU A 849 0.01 -24.49 -27.48
CA GLU A 849 0.62 -25.54 -28.29
C GLU A 849 0.85 -25.03 -29.72
N VAL A 850 2.09 -24.85 -30.10
CA VAL A 850 2.45 -24.41 -31.45
C VAL A 850 3.29 -25.50 -32.08
N SER A 851 2.65 -26.33 -32.88
CA SER A 851 3.32 -27.30 -33.76
C SER A 851 3.96 -26.65 -35.01
N THR A 852 3.67 -25.39 -35.30
CA THR A 852 4.11 -24.66 -36.52
C THR A 852 5.02 -23.46 -36.28
N GLY A 853 5.18 -22.97 -35.06
CA GLY A 853 5.97 -21.74 -34.73
C GLY A 853 7.48 -21.98 -34.67
N GLU A 854 7.92 -23.18 -34.37
CA GLU A 854 9.36 -23.49 -34.27
C GLU A 854 10.11 -23.38 -35.61
N THR A 855 9.48 -23.76 -36.71
CA THR A 855 10.05 -23.64 -38.04
C THR A 855 10.16 -22.18 -38.54
N PHE A 856 9.19 -21.36 -38.19
CA PHE A 856 9.15 -19.94 -38.56
C PHE A 856 10.22 -19.14 -37.84
N PHE A 857 10.41 -19.37 -36.56
CA PHE A 857 11.44 -18.69 -35.74
C PHE A 857 12.86 -19.11 -36.15
N HIS A 858 13.06 -20.38 -36.48
CA HIS A 858 14.35 -20.87 -36.92
C HIS A 858 14.75 -20.28 -38.28
N ASP A 859 13.80 -20.07 -39.18
CA ASP A 859 14.03 -19.51 -40.51
C ASP A 859 14.32 -17.99 -40.44
N ILE A 860 13.64 -17.22 -39.57
CA ILE A 860 13.92 -15.80 -39.32
C ILE A 860 15.30 -15.61 -38.67
N PHE A 861 15.63 -16.43 -37.68
CA PHE A 861 16.94 -16.37 -37.01
C PHE A 861 18.10 -16.70 -37.96
N ASN A 862 17.97 -17.70 -38.79
CA ASN A 862 18.99 -18.06 -39.77
C ASN A 862 19.16 -17.02 -40.87
N ARG A 863 18.08 -16.37 -41.33
CA ARG A 863 18.14 -15.28 -42.31
C ARG A 863 18.78 -14.05 -41.73
N PHE A 864 18.53 -13.71 -40.47
CA PHE A 864 19.11 -12.58 -39.79
C PHE A 864 20.60 -12.74 -39.52
N MET A 865 21.02 -13.95 -39.11
CA MET A 865 22.43 -14.26 -38.84
C MET A 865 23.25 -14.55 -40.09
N GLY A 866 22.64 -15.07 -41.12
CA GLY A 866 23.28 -15.34 -42.43
C GLY A 866 23.74 -14.07 -43.17
N GLN A 867 23.04 -12.97 -43.01
CA GLN A 867 23.42 -11.65 -43.55
C GLN A 867 24.65 -11.00 -42.87
N ARG A 868 25.06 -11.53 -41.70
CA ARG A 868 26.27 -11.05 -40.99
C ARG A 868 27.47 -11.99 -41.07
N GLY A 869 27.45 -13.00 -41.95
CA GLY A 869 28.61 -13.87 -42.22
C GLY A 869 28.99 -14.81 -41.08
N VAL A 870 28.08 -15.12 -40.13
CA VAL A 870 28.35 -16.05 -39.04
C VAL A 870 27.69 -17.40 -39.38
N GLN A 871 28.49 -18.37 -39.77
CA GLN A 871 28.03 -19.77 -39.96
C GLN A 871 28.23 -20.55 -38.67
N PHE A 872 27.18 -21.15 -38.16
CA PHE A 872 27.24 -22.15 -37.08
C PHE A 872 27.20 -23.59 -37.64
N TRP A 873 28.28 -24.36 -37.44
CA TRP A 873 28.32 -25.79 -37.66
C TRP A 873 28.17 -26.52 -36.32
N GLY A 874 27.17 -27.40 -36.21
CA GLY A 874 27.06 -28.31 -35.09
C GLY A 874 25.72 -29.03 -35.04
N THR A 875 25.71 -30.32 -35.38
CA THR A 875 24.58 -31.22 -35.16
C THR A 875 24.51 -31.61 -33.70
N ALA A 876 23.55 -31.07 -32.97
CA ALA A 876 23.20 -31.54 -31.62
C ALA A 876 21.68 -31.78 -31.54
N GLY A 877 21.30 -32.90 -30.98
CA GLY A 877 19.93 -33.43 -30.99
C GLY A 877 18.95 -32.52 -30.21
N LYS A 878 17.69 -32.63 -30.51
CA LYS A 878 16.54 -31.83 -30.07
C LYS A 878 16.45 -31.50 -28.56
N LYS A 879 17.12 -32.25 -27.70
CA LYS A 879 17.09 -32.01 -26.24
C LYS A 879 18.03 -30.90 -25.78
N ASN A 880 19.14 -30.66 -26.48
CA ASN A 880 20.14 -29.65 -26.05
C ASN A 880 19.84 -28.23 -26.54
N THR A 881 18.97 -28.06 -27.51
CA THR A 881 18.64 -26.75 -28.07
C THR A 881 17.82 -25.90 -27.07
N ARG A 882 16.94 -26.53 -26.31
CA ARG A 882 16.18 -25.82 -25.24
C ARG A 882 17.05 -25.32 -24.12
N GLU A 883 18.03 -26.08 -23.74
CA GLU A 883 18.96 -25.72 -22.65
C GLU A 883 19.99 -24.66 -23.09
N CYS A 884 20.42 -24.72 -24.33
CA CYS A 884 21.33 -23.77 -24.95
C CYS A 884 20.67 -22.40 -25.17
N ILE A 885 19.39 -22.34 -25.54
CA ILE A 885 18.60 -21.13 -25.65
C ILE A 885 18.40 -20.49 -24.27
N ARG A 886 18.03 -21.27 -23.24
CA ARG A 886 17.90 -20.78 -21.85
C ARG A 886 19.19 -20.20 -21.28
N LYS A 887 20.34 -20.81 -21.56
CA LYS A 887 21.65 -20.33 -21.05
C LYS A 887 22.20 -19.13 -21.81
N LYS A 888 21.85 -18.92 -23.07
CA LYS A 888 22.31 -17.74 -23.85
C LYS A 888 21.51 -16.47 -23.64
N TRP A 889 20.26 -16.57 -23.23
CA TRP A 889 19.45 -15.40 -22.86
C TRP A 889 19.80 -14.83 -21.49
N MET A 890 20.52 -15.56 -20.66
CA MET A 890 21.08 -15.02 -19.42
C MET A 890 22.40 -14.25 -19.61
N CYS A 891 22.97 -14.23 -20.82
CA CYS A 891 24.25 -13.58 -21.12
C CYS A 891 24.11 -12.39 -22.11
N ILE A 892 22.92 -11.99 -22.47
CA ILE A 892 22.59 -10.76 -23.17
C ILE A 892 21.50 -10.03 -22.39
#